data_9b09db996d4df4dcce53c34ce18d7d55
#
_entry.id   9b09db996d4df4dcce53c34ce18d7d55
#
_cell.length_a   1.000
_cell.length_b   1.000
_cell.length_c   1.000
_cell.angle_alpha   90.00
_cell.angle_beta   90.00
_cell.angle_gamma   90.00
#
_symmetry.space_group_name_H-M   'P 1'
#
loop_
_entity.id
_entity.type
_entity.pdbx_description
1 polymer ?
#
loop_
_entity_poly.entity_id
_entity_poly.type
_entity_poly.pdbx_seq_one_letter_code
_entity_poly.pdbx_strand_id
1 'polypeptide(L)'
;MAGMVIAIGGAGVAQQRGEWPGITGGYTGTRYSTLDQINASNFNNLKVAWEWRGEKDAGIPLGGEVNARSLPIYVDGMLITTAGPRRTVVSLDPATGKTLWTFQEPVTPRQEYSMRANHGKGVAFARVNGRGVVFISTPAFFLHALDAKTGRPLENWGGAVPVLGFPKTGSVDLLKDLIADWEPWTSLKQQYDPNAGIPLKIGYITSSSPPLIVNDVVIVGNSAEQGYNQTRIENVPGDILAYDARTGKHLWKFHVIPRPGEFGHETWENDAWKWTGDVSSWAPLSADPERGLVYIPTNGATMDYYGGFRPGDNLFSSSVIALDVKTGKRVWHYQLVKHDIWNYDTPTPPVLMDVTVNGRRIPGLFQVTKQAYVYSFNRQTGEPIWPMEMRPAPQSKVPGEKLPATQPHPTRPAPFDLQGRTEDHLIDYTPEIKKLALAEAQRRGLLAPLFAPPTHRGNAEGAGPANICPGGGGGANITGPPAADPTSGVLFITSTSGCSLTMLAPAKERDNPRMTGSTISPWARGGGGGDAADAGAGRGRGAVGRGGAAASTGGNPLAGIPGIFKGPVGRIVAIDMNTGEHLWMIPHGETAQETQDAFRNNPLLKGVKVDTNWGRSGHAAMMATPTLLFATGMTADNRPNLFGIDKKTGTRVGAVQTPSLGGYGLMTYLHNNKQYVVIPVPGGYTAMALP
;
A
#
# COMPACT_ATOMS: atom_id res chain seq x y z
N MET A 1 19.43 -16.48 45.06
CA MET A 1 18.08 -16.93 44.65
C MET A 1 17.88 -16.49 43.19
N ALA A 2 17.98 -17.44 42.26
CA ALA A 2 17.80 -17.23 40.86
C ALA A 2 16.29 -17.34 40.55
N GLY A 3 15.69 -16.23 40.14
CA GLY A 3 14.29 -16.20 39.72
C GLY A 3 14.12 -16.86 38.37
N MET A 4 13.47 -17.97 38.33
CA MET A 4 13.07 -18.72 37.13
C MET A 4 11.87 -17.98 36.49
N VAL A 5 12.09 -17.31 35.38
CA VAL A 5 11.00 -16.74 34.57
C VAL A 5 10.43 -17.89 33.74
N ILE A 6 9.23 -18.34 34.09
CA ILE A 6 8.45 -19.28 33.27
C ILE A 6 7.90 -18.49 32.10
N ALA A 7 8.48 -18.70 30.92
CA ALA A 7 7.90 -18.24 29.67
C ALA A 7 6.72 -19.16 29.33
N ILE A 8 5.49 -18.64 29.48
CA ILE A 8 4.29 -19.29 28.96
C ILE A 8 4.30 -19.12 27.45
N GLY A 9 4.47 -20.23 26.73
CA GLY A 9 4.60 -20.29 25.29
C GLY A 9 3.31 -19.94 24.57
N GLY A 10 3.22 -18.73 24.08
CA GLY A 10 2.41 -18.38 22.92
C GLY A 10 3.38 -18.10 21.77
N ALA A 11 3.25 -18.81 20.65
CA ALA A 11 4.15 -18.70 19.50
C ALA A 11 3.89 -17.39 18.71
N GLY A 12 4.08 -16.26 19.36
CA GLY A 12 4.31 -14.98 18.71
C GLY A 12 5.81 -14.79 18.60
N VAL A 13 6.35 -14.59 17.41
CA VAL A 13 7.76 -14.21 17.25
C VAL A 13 7.90 -12.81 17.82
N ALA A 14 8.18 -12.69 19.12
CA ALA A 14 8.65 -11.43 19.69
C ALA A 14 9.92 -11.07 18.90
N GLN A 15 9.97 -9.85 18.38
CA GLN A 15 11.13 -9.37 17.64
C GLN A 15 12.38 -9.50 18.51
N GLN A 16 13.24 -10.46 18.20
CA GLN A 16 14.53 -10.56 18.86
C GLN A 16 15.37 -9.34 18.45
N ARG A 17 16.22 -8.88 19.35
CA ARG A 17 17.07 -7.72 19.05
C ARG A 17 17.84 -7.94 17.74
N GLY A 18 17.60 -7.08 16.76
CA GLY A 18 18.27 -7.14 15.46
C GLY A 18 17.58 -7.96 14.40
N GLU A 19 16.43 -8.60 14.68
CA GLU A 19 15.58 -9.23 13.66
C GLU A 19 14.64 -8.23 12.98
N TRP A 20 14.21 -8.60 11.76
CA TRP A 20 13.16 -7.95 11.00
C TRP A 20 12.18 -9.02 10.49
N PRO A 21 11.26 -9.51 11.34
CA PRO A 21 10.52 -10.75 11.11
C PRO A 21 9.37 -10.64 10.11
N GLY A 22 9.07 -9.46 9.60
CA GLY A 22 8.01 -9.23 8.61
C GLY A 22 8.34 -8.02 7.75
N ILE A 23 7.69 -7.89 6.62
CA ILE A 23 7.93 -6.78 5.66
C ILE A 23 7.66 -5.38 6.25
N THR A 24 6.99 -5.32 7.38
CA THR A 24 6.69 -4.09 8.14
C THR A 24 7.44 -3.99 9.47
N GLY A 25 8.43 -4.85 9.68
CA GLY A 25 9.20 -4.94 10.92
C GLY A 25 8.57 -5.85 11.98
N GLY A 26 7.40 -6.45 11.71
CA GLY A 26 6.66 -7.31 12.63
C GLY A 26 5.15 -7.17 12.45
N TYR A 27 4.37 -7.49 13.50
CA TYR A 27 2.91 -7.48 13.47
C TYR A 27 2.27 -6.08 13.51
N THR A 28 3.00 -5.09 13.99
CA THR A 28 2.44 -3.77 14.35
C THR A 28 2.42 -2.74 13.21
N GLY A 29 3.00 -3.07 12.06
CA GLY A 29 3.05 -2.14 10.93
C GLY A 29 3.93 -0.90 11.13
N THR A 30 4.71 -0.83 12.23
CA THR A 30 5.44 0.39 12.65
C THR A 30 6.69 0.68 11.85
N ARG A 31 7.28 -0.31 11.16
CA ARG A 31 8.59 -0.17 10.50
C ARG A 31 9.65 0.41 11.45
N TYR A 32 9.63 -0.05 12.68
CA TYR A 32 10.54 0.36 13.74
C TYR A 32 11.53 -0.74 14.08
N SER A 33 12.78 -0.36 14.30
CA SER A 33 13.82 -1.24 14.84
C SER A 33 14.42 -0.61 16.11
N THR A 34 14.76 -1.45 17.07
CA THR A 34 15.47 -1.02 18.29
C THR A 34 16.98 -0.85 18.10
N LEU A 35 17.49 -1.06 16.88
CA LEU A 35 18.90 -0.89 16.56
C LEU A 35 19.29 0.60 16.53
N ASP A 36 20.47 0.92 17.08
CA ASP A 36 20.96 2.27 17.28
C ASP A 36 22.45 2.48 16.92
N GLN A 37 23.12 1.46 16.34
CA GLN A 37 24.51 1.60 15.91
C GLN A 37 24.69 2.73 14.90
N ILE A 38 23.70 2.89 13.99
CA ILE A 38 23.68 3.99 13.03
C ILE A 38 22.90 5.15 13.65
N ASN A 39 23.57 6.29 13.82
CA ASN A 39 23.03 7.47 14.45
C ASN A 39 23.55 8.77 13.79
N ALA A 40 23.17 9.93 14.29
CA ALA A 40 23.50 11.22 13.68
C ALA A 40 25.02 11.46 13.54
N SER A 41 25.85 10.94 14.47
CA SER A 41 27.30 11.18 14.45
C SER A 41 28.06 10.36 13.41
N ASN A 42 27.50 9.23 12.94
CA ASN A 42 28.18 8.31 12.04
C ASN A 42 27.42 8.01 10.73
N PHE A 43 26.23 8.58 10.55
CA PHE A 43 25.37 8.33 9.39
C PHE A 43 26.08 8.52 8.05
N ASN A 44 26.87 9.58 7.93
CA ASN A 44 27.59 9.90 6.69
C ASN A 44 28.75 8.94 6.37
N ASN A 45 29.10 8.06 7.32
CA ASN A 45 30.11 7.03 7.13
C ASN A 45 29.57 5.74 6.50
N LEU A 46 28.23 5.64 6.30
CA LEU A 46 27.61 4.51 5.66
C LEU A 46 28.17 4.28 4.26
N LYS A 47 28.43 3.00 3.94
CA LYS A 47 28.91 2.56 2.64
C LYS A 47 28.13 1.33 2.17
N VAL A 48 28.11 1.09 0.87
CA VAL A 48 27.59 -0.15 0.32
C VAL A 48 28.41 -1.32 0.87
N ALA A 49 27.76 -2.22 1.59
CA ALA A 49 28.35 -3.43 2.12
C ALA A 49 28.26 -4.58 1.10
N TRP A 50 27.10 -4.72 0.47
CA TRP A 50 26.89 -5.69 -0.62
C TRP A 50 25.71 -5.23 -1.49
N GLU A 51 25.68 -5.80 -2.72
CA GLU A 51 24.58 -5.66 -3.68
C GLU A 51 24.17 -7.04 -4.17
N TRP A 52 22.88 -7.21 -4.42
CA TRP A 52 22.32 -8.37 -5.07
C TRP A 52 21.56 -7.95 -6.31
N ARG A 53 21.84 -8.56 -7.46
CA ARG A 53 21.38 -8.14 -8.80
C ARG A 53 20.52 -9.22 -9.44
N GLY A 54 19.26 -9.35 -9.03
CA GLY A 54 18.23 -10.14 -9.70
C GLY A 54 18.70 -11.42 -10.38
N GLU A 55 18.45 -11.54 -11.66
CA GLU A 55 18.76 -12.74 -12.45
C GLU A 55 20.25 -13.13 -12.43
N LYS A 56 21.15 -12.14 -12.38
CA LYS A 56 22.59 -12.39 -12.35
C LYS A 56 22.99 -13.19 -11.11
N ASP A 57 22.41 -12.89 -9.96
CA ASP A 57 22.83 -13.45 -8.67
C ASP A 57 21.87 -14.54 -8.15
N ALA A 58 20.67 -14.68 -8.72
CA ALA A 58 19.71 -15.70 -8.34
C ALA A 58 20.11 -17.11 -8.81
N GLY A 59 20.90 -17.19 -9.86
CA GLY A 59 21.33 -18.46 -10.45
C GLY A 59 20.25 -19.22 -11.24
N ILE A 60 19.05 -18.63 -11.36
CA ILE A 60 17.93 -19.14 -12.16
C ILE A 60 17.19 -17.98 -12.85
N PRO A 61 16.51 -18.23 -13.98
CA PRO A 61 15.69 -17.20 -14.63
C PRO A 61 14.54 -16.74 -13.74
N LEU A 62 14.45 -15.45 -13.49
CA LEU A 62 13.36 -14.85 -12.70
C LEU A 62 12.14 -14.49 -13.56
N GLY A 63 12.29 -14.44 -14.88
CA GLY A 63 11.25 -14.08 -15.83
C GLY A 63 11.00 -12.58 -15.96
N GLY A 64 11.91 -11.76 -15.48
CA GLY A 64 11.85 -10.30 -15.55
C GLY A 64 12.52 -9.59 -14.38
N GLU A 65 12.47 -8.26 -14.38
CA GLU A 65 13.12 -7.45 -13.35
C GLU A 65 12.58 -7.72 -11.95
N VAL A 66 13.45 -7.58 -10.96
CA VAL A 66 13.06 -7.64 -9.54
C VAL A 66 12.19 -6.43 -9.19
N ASN A 67 11.05 -6.71 -8.61
CA ASN A 67 10.14 -5.67 -8.16
C ASN A 67 10.69 -4.95 -6.91
N ALA A 68 10.91 -3.65 -7.00
CA ALA A 68 11.36 -2.82 -5.88
C ALA A 68 10.34 -2.70 -4.72
N ARG A 69 9.17 -3.34 -4.81
CA ARG A 69 8.16 -3.41 -3.72
C ARG A 69 8.41 -4.55 -2.74
N SER A 70 9.22 -5.55 -3.11
CA SER A 70 9.57 -6.65 -2.22
C SER A 70 10.56 -6.19 -1.15
N LEU A 71 10.27 -6.47 0.11
CA LEU A 71 11.18 -6.24 1.24
C LEU A 71 11.65 -7.57 1.79
N PRO A 72 12.96 -7.73 2.04
CA PRO A 72 13.46 -8.88 2.76
C PRO A 72 12.94 -8.92 4.20
N ILE A 73 12.89 -10.11 4.77
CA ILE A 73 12.81 -10.35 6.21
C ILE A 73 14.16 -10.89 6.69
N TYR A 74 14.51 -10.61 7.94
CA TYR A 74 15.70 -11.16 8.58
C TYR A 74 15.31 -11.86 9.88
N VAL A 75 15.47 -13.16 9.91
CA VAL A 75 15.05 -14.05 11.01
C VAL A 75 16.01 -15.22 11.15
N ASP A 76 16.33 -15.64 12.37
CA ASP A 76 17.20 -16.79 12.64
C ASP A 76 18.53 -16.77 11.85
N GLY A 77 19.09 -15.59 11.62
CA GLY A 77 20.30 -15.41 10.82
C GLY A 77 20.13 -15.55 9.30
N MET A 78 18.90 -15.66 8.81
CA MET A 78 18.57 -15.80 7.38
C MET A 78 17.94 -14.52 6.84
N LEU A 79 18.37 -14.08 5.65
CA LEU A 79 17.78 -12.98 4.91
C LEU A 79 16.97 -13.56 3.74
N ILE A 80 15.64 -13.38 3.74
CA ILE A 80 14.75 -14.04 2.78
C ILE A 80 13.84 -13.00 2.12
N THR A 81 13.66 -13.12 0.81
CA THR A 81 12.87 -12.18 0.01
C THR A 81 12.19 -12.86 -1.18
N THR A 82 11.53 -12.07 -2.04
CA THR A 82 11.01 -12.52 -3.34
C THR A 82 11.60 -11.71 -4.47
N ALA A 83 11.72 -12.33 -5.65
CA ALA A 83 12.30 -11.71 -6.83
C ALA A 83 11.54 -12.07 -8.12
N GLY A 84 11.48 -11.10 -9.03
CA GLY A 84 10.84 -11.23 -10.34
C GLY A 84 9.33 -11.36 -10.32
N PRO A 85 8.68 -11.35 -11.50
CA PRO A 85 7.22 -11.44 -11.62
C PRO A 85 6.65 -12.78 -11.14
N ARG A 86 7.46 -13.85 -11.14
CA ARG A 86 7.08 -15.16 -10.59
C ARG A 86 7.15 -15.22 -9.06
N ARG A 87 7.65 -14.15 -8.41
CA ARG A 87 7.91 -14.09 -6.96
C ARG A 87 8.70 -15.27 -6.45
N THR A 88 9.77 -15.60 -7.18
CA THR A 88 10.75 -16.58 -6.73
C THR A 88 11.21 -16.23 -5.32
N VAL A 89 11.09 -17.16 -4.38
CA VAL A 89 11.63 -16.96 -3.03
C VAL A 89 13.14 -17.15 -3.10
N VAL A 90 13.88 -16.21 -2.51
CA VAL A 90 15.34 -16.19 -2.51
C VAL A 90 15.83 -16.01 -1.08
N SER A 91 16.72 -16.88 -0.63
CA SER A 91 17.48 -16.69 0.62
C SER A 91 18.88 -16.20 0.30
N LEU A 92 19.29 -15.17 1.02
CA LEU A 92 20.57 -14.50 0.84
C LEU A 92 21.43 -14.64 2.10
N ASP A 93 22.72 -14.74 1.92
CA ASP A 93 23.68 -14.59 3.00
C ASP A 93 23.65 -13.15 3.52
N PRO A 94 23.39 -12.91 4.81
CA PRO A 94 23.19 -11.55 5.32
C PRO A 94 24.44 -10.68 5.32
N ALA A 95 25.64 -11.28 5.31
CA ALA A 95 26.90 -10.54 5.31
C ALA A 95 27.35 -10.12 3.90
N THR A 96 27.01 -10.92 2.89
CA THR A 96 27.56 -10.81 1.54
C THR A 96 26.54 -10.61 0.43
N GLY A 97 25.24 -10.84 0.70
CA GLY A 97 24.19 -10.83 -0.30
C GLY A 97 24.19 -12.04 -1.24
N LYS A 98 25.07 -13.02 -1.05
CA LYS A 98 25.14 -14.21 -1.91
C LYS A 98 23.88 -15.05 -1.79
N THR A 99 23.33 -15.52 -2.91
CA THR A 99 22.19 -16.45 -2.92
C THR A 99 22.57 -17.79 -2.29
N LEU A 100 21.78 -18.24 -1.33
CA LEU A 100 21.95 -19.53 -0.64
C LEU A 100 21.04 -20.60 -1.23
N TRP A 101 19.77 -20.28 -1.45
CA TRP A 101 18.80 -21.15 -2.10
C TRP A 101 17.67 -20.33 -2.75
N THR A 102 16.96 -20.97 -3.67
CA THR A 102 15.78 -20.41 -4.34
C THR A 102 14.65 -21.43 -4.39
N PHE A 103 13.41 -20.93 -4.35
CA PHE A 103 12.21 -21.71 -4.66
C PHE A 103 11.39 -20.95 -5.69
N GLN A 104 11.00 -21.65 -6.77
CA GLN A 104 10.18 -21.07 -7.82
C GLN A 104 9.00 -21.99 -8.13
N GLU A 105 7.78 -21.42 -8.05
CA GLU A 105 6.57 -22.13 -8.46
C GLU A 105 6.59 -22.43 -9.97
N PRO A 106 6.16 -23.63 -10.41
CA PRO A 106 6.00 -23.93 -11.83
C PRO A 106 5.02 -22.98 -12.52
N VAL A 107 5.27 -22.66 -13.78
CA VAL A 107 4.40 -21.78 -14.57
C VAL A 107 3.06 -22.46 -14.83
N THR A 108 1.98 -21.72 -14.60
CA THR A 108 0.61 -22.13 -14.91
C THR A 108 -0.10 -21.04 -15.73
N PRO A 109 -1.15 -21.38 -16.49
CA PRO A 109 -1.99 -20.38 -17.13
C PRO A 109 -2.55 -19.35 -16.15
N ARG A 110 -2.86 -19.75 -14.91
CA ARG A 110 -3.27 -18.83 -13.83
C ARG A 110 -2.24 -17.76 -13.57
N GLN A 111 -0.96 -18.13 -13.50
CA GLN A 111 0.13 -17.19 -13.25
C GLN A 111 0.36 -16.25 -14.44
N GLU A 112 0.30 -16.76 -15.66
CA GLU A 112 0.46 -15.96 -16.89
C GLU A 112 -0.60 -14.87 -17.02
N TYR A 113 -1.81 -15.10 -16.48
CA TYR A 113 -2.92 -14.14 -16.52
C TYR A 113 -2.87 -13.16 -15.35
N SER A 114 -1.94 -13.32 -14.41
CA SER A 114 -1.85 -12.43 -13.26
C SER A 114 -1.52 -11.01 -13.65
N MET A 115 -2.49 -10.12 -13.53
CA MET A 115 -2.31 -8.68 -13.77
C MET A 115 -1.46 -8.00 -12.70
N ARG A 116 -1.16 -8.71 -11.60
CA ARG A 116 -0.41 -8.20 -10.45
C ARG A 116 0.85 -8.99 -10.13
N ALA A 117 1.42 -9.70 -11.12
CA ALA A 117 2.62 -10.49 -10.93
C ALA A 117 3.76 -9.67 -10.27
N ASN A 118 4.01 -8.46 -10.77
CA ASN A 118 5.05 -7.55 -10.28
C ASN A 118 4.70 -6.80 -8.97
N HIS A 119 3.62 -7.16 -8.27
CA HIS A 119 3.17 -6.44 -7.07
C HIS A 119 3.49 -7.16 -5.75
N GLY A 120 4.30 -8.23 -5.79
CA GLY A 120 4.72 -8.97 -4.60
C GLY A 120 5.54 -8.10 -3.65
N LYS A 121 5.26 -8.21 -2.34
CA LYS A 121 5.90 -7.40 -1.29
C LYS A 121 6.88 -8.19 -0.42
N GLY A 122 6.95 -9.52 -0.56
CA GLY A 122 7.87 -10.37 0.18
C GLY A 122 7.25 -11.69 0.63
N VAL A 123 7.81 -12.24 1.69
CA VAL A 123 7.41 -13.49 2.32
C VAL A 123 7.04 -13.27 3.78
N ALA A 124 6.41 -14.28 4.40
CA ALA A 124 6.19 -14.33 5.84
C ALA A 124 6.97 -15.50 6.46
N PHE A 125 7.22 -15.42 7.76
CA PHE A 125 7.95 -16.41 8.51
C PHE A 125 7.22 -16.75 9.81
N ALA A 126 7.26 -18.04 10.19
CA ALA A 126 6.85 -18.48 11.51
C ALA A 126 7.69 -19.67 11.97
N ARG A 127 7.77 -19.88 13.30
CA ARG A 127 8.29 -21.12 13.88
C ARG A 127 7.13 -22.09 14.08
N VAL A 128 7.11 -23.15 13.28
CA VAL A 128 6.08 -24.20 13.33
C VAL A 128 6.72 -25.46 13.92
N ASN A 129 6.23 -25.91 15.06
CA ASN A 129 6.79 -27.06 15.79
C ASN A 129 8.32 -26.94 16.00
N GLY A 130 8.80 -25.72 16.32
CA GLY A 130 10.22 -25.42 16.52
C GLY A 130 11.06 -25.29 15.26
N ARG A 131 10.49 -25.49 14.07
CA ARG A 131 11.14 -25.35 12.76
C ARG A 131 10.79 -24.02 12.12
N GLY A 132 11.77 -23.32 11.55
CA GLY A 132 11.53 -22.11 10.76
C GLY A 132 10.86 -22.45 9.43
N VAL A 133 9.72 -21.83 9.16
CA VAL A 133 8.92 -22.01 7.93
C VAL A 133 8.67 -20.67 7.26
N VAL A 134 8.93 -20.61 5.96
CA VAL A 134 8.62 -19.47 5.10
C VAL A 134 7.31 -19.75 4.38
N PHE A 135 6.40 -18.78 4.42
CA PHE A 135 5.13 -18.83 3.72
C PHE A 135 5.09 -17.78 2.60
N ILE A 136 4.58 -18.18 1.44
CA ILE A 136 4.37 -17.29 0.31
C ILE A 136 3.04 -17.57 -0.38
N SER A 137 2.27 -16.52 -0.63
CA SER A 137 1.15 -16.52 -1.56
C SER A 137 1.61 -16.02 -2.94
N THR A 138 1.35 -16.81 -3.97
CA THR A 138 1.92 -16.61 -5.31
C THR A 138 1.00 -15.81 -6.25
N PRO A 139 1.51 -15.33 -7.40
CA PRO A 139 0.66 -14.71 -8.42
C PRO A 139 -0.47 -15.60 -8.94
N ALA A 140 -0.26 -16.90 -8.97
CA ALA A 140 -1.28 -17.88 -9.34
C ALA A 140 -2.27 -18.18 -8.22
N PHE A 141 -2.14 -17.52 -7.06
CA PHE A 141 -2.98 -17.67 -5.88
C PHE A 141 -2.92 -19.06 -5.26
N PHE A 142 -1.69 -19.59 -5.14
CA PHE A 142 -1.35 -20.72 -4.27
C PHE A 142 -0.62 -20.23 -3.02
N LEU A 143 -0.73 -21.00 -1.95
CA LEU A 143 0.05 -20.79 -0.72
C LEU A 143 1.05 -21.92 -0.60
N HIS A 144 2.34 -21.57 -0.45
CA HIS A 144 3.40 -22.53 -0.19
C HIS A 144 3.98 -22.32 1.21
N ALA A 145 4.32 -23.42 1.88
CA ALA A 145 5.10 -23.49 3.10
C ALA A 145 6.43 -24.16 2.81
N LEU A 146 7.53 -23.48 3.09
CA LEU A 146 8.88 -23.91 2.77
C LEU A 146 9.73 -24.00 4.04
N ASP A 147 10.57 -24.99 4.14
CA ASP A 147 11.62 -25.01 5.16
C ASP A 147 12.56 -23.81 4.96
N ALA A 148 12.69 -22.98 5.97
CA ALA A 148 13.42 -21.71 5.87
C ALA A 148 14.92 -21.89 5.60
N LYS A 149 15.53 -23.00 6.01
CA LYS A 149 16.96 -23.26 5.82
C LYS A 149 17.29 -23.78 4.42
N THR A 150 16.35 -24.49 3.80
CA THR A 150 16.62 -25.22 2.54
C THR A 150 15.79 -24.78 1.36
N GLY A 151 14.70 -24.00 1.57
CA GLY A 151 13.75 -23.62 0.54
C GLY A 151 12.87 -24.77 0.02
N ARG A 152 12.98 -25.98 0.61
CA ARG A 152 12.19 -27.13 0.18
C ARG A 152 10.77 -27.05 0.71
N PRO A 153 9.77 -27.48 -0.08
CA PRO A 153 8.39 -27.59 0.40
C PRO A 153 8.30 -28.40 1.69
N LEU A 154 7.50 -27.91 2.64
CA LEU A 154 7.36 -28.52 3.96
C LEU A 154 6.61 -29.85 3.85
N GLU A 155 7.24 -30.93 4.30
CA GLU A 155 6.62 -32.26 4.33
C GLU A 155 5.41 -32.30 5.26
N ASN A 156 4.38 -33.06 4.89
CA ASN A 156 3.14 -33.23 5.64
C ASN A 156 2.36 -31.93 5.91
N TRP A 157 2.59 -30.89 5.11
CA TRP A 157 1.85 -29.65 5.16
C TRP A 157 1.03 -29.46 3.87
N GLY A 158 -0.24 -29.03 4.00
CA GLY A 158 -1.14 -28.90 2.86
C GLY A 158 -1.38 -30.25 2.17
N GLY A 159 -1.36 -30.24 0.84
CA GLY A 159 -1.58 -31.44 0.04
C GLY A 159 -0.91 -31.37 -1.32
N ALA A 160 -1.08 -32.43 -2.12
CA ALA A 160 -0.73 -32.41 -3.54
C ALA A 160 -1.71 -31.53 -4.29
N VAL A 161 -1.20 -30.53 -5.00
CA VAL A 161 -1.96 -29.76 -5.98
C VAL A 161 -1.79 -30.48 -7.32
N PRO A 162 -2.86 -30.95 -7.99
CA PRO A 162 -2.75 -31.75 -9.21
C PRO A 162 -2.40 -30.88 -10.44
N VAL A 163 -1.26 -30.21 -10.38
CA VAL A 163 -0.67 -29.40 -11.43
C VAL A 163 0.73 -29.93 -11.74
N LEU A 164 1.03 -30.07 -13.02
CA LEU A 164 2.31 -30.62 -13.48
C LEU A 164 3.50 -29.83 -12.92
N GLY A 165 4.44 -30.52 -12.32
CA GLY A 165 5.65 -29.95 -11.74
C GLY A 165 5.48 -29.36 -10.33
N PHE A 166 4.26 -29.32 -9.79
CA PHE A 166 4.03 -28.89 -8.41
C PHE A 166 4.59 -29.90 -7.40
N PRO A 167 4.99 -29.40 -6.23
CA PRO A 167 5.40 -30.28 -5.13
C PRO A 167 4.25 -31.20 -4.69
N LYS A 168 4.60 -32.41 -4.23
CA LYS A 168 3.61 -33.38 -3.69
C LYS A 168 3.05 -32.97 -2.32
N THR A 169 3.65 -31.99 -1.68
CA THR A 169 3.31 -31.48 -0.34
C THR A 169 3.79 -30.03 -0.22
N GLY A 170 3.43 -29.35 0.86
CA GLY A 170 3.85 -27.96 1.11
C GLY A 170 3.05 -26.91 0.36
N SER A 171 1.87 -27.27 -0.21
CA SER A 171 1.08 -26.37 -1.03
C SER A 171 -0.42 -26.44 -0.70
N VAL A 172 -1.13 -25.32 -0.90
CA VAL A 172 -2.59 -25.18 -0.84
C VAL A 172 -3.08 -24.36 -2.01
N ASP A 173 -4.19 -24.77 -2.63
CA ASP A 173 -4.87 -24.00 -3.66
C ASP A 173 -5.89 -23.05 -3.03
N LEU A 174 -5.50 -21.79 -2.87
CA LEU A 174 -6.34 -20.74 -2.26
C LEU A 174 -7.60 -20.44 -3.08
N LEU A 175 -7.49 -20.49 -4.41
CA LEU A 175 -8.62 -20.17 -5.29
C LEU A 175 -9.77 -21.15 -5.12
N LYS A 176 -9.48 -22.44 -4.96
CA LYS A 176 -10.49 -23.48 -4.73
C LYS A 176 -11.36 -23.17 -3.51
N ASP A 177 -10.71 -22.78 -2.38
CA ASP A 177 -11.43 -22.47 -1.15
C ASP A 177 -12.17 -21.14 -1.23
N LEU A 178 -11.60 -20.17 -1.97
CA LEU A 178 -12.21 -18.87 -2.17
C LEU A 178 -13.54 -18.94 -2.91
N ILE A 179 -13.57 -19.69 -4.04
CA ILE A 179 -14.73 -19.74 -4.94
C ILE A 179 -15.79 -20.79 -4.59
N ALA A 180 -15.56 -21.59 -3.55
CA ALA A 180 -16.39 -22.74 -3.21
C ALA A 180 -17.88 -22.44 -3.07
N ASP A 181 -18.24 -21.25 -2.61
CA ASP A 181 -19.59 -20.74 -2.38
C ASP A 181 -19.90 -19.46 -3.15
N TRP A 182 -19.04 -19.09 -4.12
CA TRP A 182 -19.25 -17.89 -4.93
C TRP A 182 -20.18 -18.16 -6.10
N GLU A 183 -21.33 -17.47 -6.14
CA GLU A 183 -22.44 -17.74 -7.06
C GLU A 183 -22.04 -17.69 -8.54
N PRO A 184 -21.30 -16.67 -9.05
CA PRO A 184 -20.88 -16.66 -10.46
C PRO A 184 -20.09 -17.89 -10.90
N TRP A 185 -19.30 -18.47 -9.99
CA TRP A 185 -18.59 -19.72 -10.28
C TRP A 185 -19.49 -20.95 -10.18
N THR A 186 -20.24 -21.09 -9.09
CA THR A 186 -21.09 -22.28 -8.87
C THR A 186 -22.18 -22.42 -9.91
N SER A 187 -22.71 -21.31 -10.46
CA SER A 187 -23.70 -21.29 -11.53
C SER A 187 -23.18 -21.79 -12.87
N LEU A 188 -21.87 -21.72 -13.12
CA LEU A 188 -21.29 -22.27 -14.36
C LEU A 188 -21.35 -23.79 -14.43
N LYS A 189 -21.50 -24.48 -13.29
CA LYS A 189 -21.51 -25.96 -13.19
C LYS A 189 -20.31 -26.62 -13.89
N GLN A 190 -19.18 -25.93 -13.91
CA GLN A 190 -17.94 -26.43 -14.51
C GLN A 190 -17.09 -27.17 -13.45
N GLN A 191 -16.38 -28.19 -13.94
CA GLN A 191 -15.36 -28.84 -13.10
C GLN A 191 -14.19 -27.88 -12.88
N TYR A 192 -13.77 -27.73 -11.64
CA TYR A 192 -12.61 -26.91 -11.30
C TYR A 192 -11.30 -27.56 -11.77
N ASP A 193 -10.50 -26.81 -12.53
CA ASP A 193 -9.14 -27.16 -12.91
C ASP A 193 -8.14 -26.26 -12.18
N PRO A 194 -7.35 -26.77 -11.25
CA PRO A 194 -6.37 -25.97 -10.50
C PRO A 194 -5.27 -25.37 -11.39
N ASN A 195 -5.02 -25.91 -12.57
CA ASN A 195 -4.04 -25.37 -13.52
C ASN A 195 -4.58 -24.12 -14.25
N ALA A 196 -5.81 -24.13 -14.69
CA ALA A 196 -6.45 -23.04 -15.42
C ALA A 196 -7.15 -22.01 -14.52
N GLY A 197 -7.64 -22.46 -13.36
CA GLY A 197 -8.43 -21.63 -12.45
C GLY A 197 -9.85 -21.39 -12.94
N ILE A 198 -10.29 -20.12 -12.91
CA ILE A 198 -11.63 -19.70 -13.34
C ILE A 198 -11.58 -18.91 -14.65
N PRO A 199 -12.69 -18.87 -15.42
CA PRO A 199 -12.78 -18.06 -16.62
C PRO A 199 -12.58 -16.56 -16.31
N LEU A 200 -11.72 -15.87 -17.06
CA LEU A 200 -11.47 -14.43 -16.86
C LEU A 200 -12.70 -13.54 -17.01
N LYS A 201 -13.72 -14.01 -17.74
CA LYS A 201 -14.98 -13.27 -17.92
C LYS A 201 -15.75 -13.04 -16.62
N ILE A 202 -15.56 -13.88 -15.59
CA ILE A 202 -16.20 -13.71 -14.29
C ILE A 202 -15.30 -13.07 -13.23
N GLY A 203 -14.02 -12.85 -13.53
CA GLY A 203 -13.10 -12.17 -12.64
C GLY A 203 -11.72 -12.80 -12.56
N TYR A 204 -10.86 -12.15 -11.78
CA TYR A 204 -9.52 -12.61 -11.51
C TYR A 204 -9.08 -12.25 -10.08
N ILE A 205 -8.38 -13.18 -9.44
CA ILE A 205 -7.79 -12.95 -8.11
C ILE A 205 -6.34 -13.44 -8.07
N THR A 206 -5.55 -12.76 -7.27
CA THR A 206 -4.14 -13.04 -7.00
C THR A 206 -3.82 -12.61 -5.56
N SER A 207 -2.55 -12.51 -5.22
CA SER A 207 -2.08 -11.89 -3.98
C SER A 207 -1.09 -10.77 -4.30
N SER A 208 -0.87 -9.85 -3.37
CA SER A 208 0.22 -8.87 -3.44
C SER A 208 1.01 -8.77 -2.14
N SER A 209 0.37 -8.86 -0.98
CA SER A 209 1.05 -8.93 0.31
C SER A 209 1.33 -10.38 0.70
N PRO A 210 2.40 -10.65 1.43
CA PRO A 210 2.59 -11.96 2.04
C PRO A 210 1.46 -12.26 3.03
N PRO A 211 1.19 -13.54 3.34
CA PRO A 211 0.27 -13.89 4.42
C PRO A 211 0.80 -13.37 5.76
N LEU A 212 -0.08 -13.26 6.75
CA LEU A 212 0.29 -12.96 8.12
C LEU A 212 0.10 -14.21 8.98
N ILE A 213 1.13 -14.63 9.72
CA ILE A 213 1.05 -15.80 10.60
C ILE A 213 1.01 -15.31 12.03
N VAL A 214 -0.09 -15.59 12.73
CA VAL A 214 -0.31 -15.17 14.10
C VAL A 214 -1.06 -16.26 14.87
N ASN A 215 -0.59 -16.61 16.07
CA ASN A 215 -1.18 -17.64 16.93
C ASN A 215 -1.46 -18.96 16.19
N ASP A 216 -0.48 -19.45 15.42
CA ASP A 216 -0.53 -20.64 14.58
C ASP A 216 -1.59 -20.60 13.45
N VAL A 217 -2.10 -19.44 13.10
CA VAL A 217 -3.02 -19.25 11.97
C VAL A 217 -2.33 -18.46 10.86
N VAL A 218 -2.36 -18.98 9.63
CA VAL A 218 -1.93 -18.30 8.41
C VAL A 218 -3.13 -17.57 7.84
N ILE A 219 -3.11 -16.24 7.85
CA ILE A 219 -4.19 -15.39 7.33
C ILE A 219 -3.74 -14.81 6.00
N VAL A 220 -4.52 -15.03 4.96
CA VAL A 220 -4.18 -14.67 3.59
C VAL A 220 -5.05 -13.51 3.12
N GLY A 221 -4.40 -12.36 2.91
CA GLY A 221 -4.96 -11.28 2.09
C GLY A 221 -4.81 -11.58 0.61
N ASN A 222 -5.46 -10.78 -0.23
CA ASN A 222 -5.49 -11.01 -1.67
C ASN A 222 -5.51 -9.70 -2.46
N SER A 223 -5.62 -9.79 -3.76
CA SER A 223 -5.69 -8.66 -4.69
C SER A 223 -6.47 -9.10 -5.92
N ALA A 224 -7.51 -8.38 -6.24
CA ALA A 224 -8.29 -8.66 -7.45
C ALA A 224 -7.69 -7.96 -8.68
N GLU A 225 -8.37 -8.06 -9.81
CA GLU A 225 -8.10 -7.27 -10.99
C GLU A 225 -8.22 -5.77 -10.66
N GLN A 226 -7.45 -4.98 -11.37
CA GLN A 226 -7.46 -3.51 -11.20
C GLN A 226 -8.79 -2.93 -11.65
N GLY A 227 -9.59 -2.41 -10.71
CA GLY A 227 -10.92 -1.88 -10.94
C GLY A 227 -10.95 -0.63 -11.82
N TYR A 228 -9.84 0.13 -11.92
CA TYR A 228 -9.78 1.33 -12.76
C TYR A 228 -9.70 1.06 -14.26
N ASN A 229 -9.31 -0.15 -14.67
CA ASN A 229 -9.27 -0.59 -16.08
C ASN A 229 -10.41 -1.53 -16.44
N GLN A 230 -11.26 -1.88 -15.50
CA GLN A 230 -12.31 -2.85 -15.70
C GLN A 230 -13.52 -2.22 -16.40
N THR A 231 -14.17 -3.01 -17.24
CA THR A 231 -15.40 -2.61 -17.96
C THR A 231 -16.57 -3.53 -17.67
N ARG A 232 -16.32 -4.74 -17.09
CA ARG A 232 -17.35 -5.68 -16.66
C ARG A 232 -17.74 -5.44 -15.20
N ILE A 233 -18.96 -5.82 -14.83
CA ILE A 233 -19.45 -5.71 -13.45
C ILE A 233 -18.99 -6.88 -12.57
N GLU A 234 -18.83 -8.08 -13.15
CA GLU A 234 -18.42 -9.27 -12.41
C GLU A 234 -16.94 -9.17 -11.99
N ASN A 235 -16.67 -9.53 -10.75
CA ASN A 235 -15.32 -9.78 -10.26
C ASN A 235 -15.35 -10.72 -9.05
N VAL A 236 -14.21 -11.34 -8.74
CA VAL A 236 -14.06 -12.23 -7.60
C VAL A 236 -14.01 -11.40 -6.30
N PRO A 237 -14.78 -11.77 -5.26
CA PRO A 237 -14.68 -11.13 -3.96
C PRO A 237 -13.33 -11.41 -3.32
N GLY A 238 -12.80 -10.42 -2.63
CA GLY A 238 -11.51 -10.49 -1.93
C GLY A 238 -11.60 -11.14 -0.55
N ASP A 239 -12.38 -12.21 -0.39
CA ASP A 239 -12.61 -12.87 0.89
C ASP A 239 -11.30 -13.28 1.57
N ILE A 240 -11.25 -13.12 2.88
CA ILE A 240 -10.06 -13.43 3.68
C ILE A 240 -10.10 -14.89 4.08
N LEU A 241 -9.02 -15.61 3.78
CA LEU A 241 -8.87 -17.04 4.05
C LEU A 241 -7.90 -17.26 5.21
N ALA A 242 -8.14 -18.29 6.00
CA ALA A 242 -7.22 -18.70 7.05
C ALA A 242 -6.97 -20.21 7.07
N TYR A 243 -5.73 -20.54 7.41
CA TYR A 243 -5.25 -21.91 7.44
C TYR A 243 -4.46 -22.19 8.73
N ASP A 244 -4.49 -23.42 9.18
CA ASP A 244 -3.64 -23.87 10.28
C ASP A 244 -2.18 -23.88 9.84
N ALA A 245 -1.32 -23.18 10.56
CA ALA A 245 0.09 -23.03 10.20
C ALA A 245 0.89 -24.35 10.29
N ARG A 246 0.41 -25.32 11.05
CA ARG A 246 1.08 -26.61 11.26
C ARG A 246 0.74 -27.63 10.18
N THR A 247 -0.46 -27.52 9.61
CA THR A 247 -1.02 -28.55 8.73
C THR A 247 -1.43 -28.06 7.34
N GLY A 248 -1.64 -26.74 7.16
CA GLY A 248 -2.20 -26.16 5.94
C GLY A 248 -3.70 -26.41 5.77
N LYS A 249 -4.38 -26.94 6.81
CA LYS A 249 -5.84 -27.16 6.76
C LYS A 249 -6.58 -25.82 6.79
N HIS A 250 -7.58 -25.64 5.91
CA HIS A 250 -8.48 -24.50 5.94
C HIS A 250 -9.23 -24.43 7.27
N LEU A 251 -9.27 -23.23 7.88
CA LEU A 251 -9.91 -22.97 9.17
C LEU A 251 -11.20 -22.19 9.02
N TRP A 252 -11.13 -21.04 8.34
CA TRP A 252 -12.27 -20.16 8.14
C TRP A 252 -12.08 -19.25 6.93
N LYS A 253 -13.21 -18.74 6.44
CA LYS A 253 -13.30 -17.68 5.43
C LYS A 253 -14.16 -16.54 5.97
N PHE A 254 -13.71 -15.30 5.78
CA PHE A 254 -14.52 -14.11 6.06
C PHE A 254 -14.95 -13.47 4.75
N HIS A 255 -16.26 -13.33 4.55
CA HIS A 255 -16.82 -12.68 3.39
C HIS A 255 -16.70 -11.15 3.51
N VAL A 256 -15.85 -10.54 2.67
CA VAL A 256 -15.72 -9.08 2.60
C VAL A 256 -16.90 -8.41 1.89
N ILE A 257 -17.65 -9.17 1.10
CA ILE A 257 -18.97 -8.81 0.56
C ILE A 257 -19.98 -9.73 1.22
N PRO A 258 -20.74 -9.23 2.22
CA PRO A 258 -21.63 -10.05 3.04
C PRO A 258 -22.71 -10.77 2.23
N ARG A 259 -22.96 -12.03 2.59
CA ARG A 259 -24.01 -12.87 2.00
C ARG A 259 -25.37 -12.64 2.70
N PRO A 260 -26.50 -13.09 2.13
CA PRO A 260 -27.79 -13.03 2.79
C PRO A 260 -27.75 -13.59 4.22
N GLY A 261 -28.21 -12.79 5.18
CA GLY A 261 -28.20 -13.13 6.61
C GLY A 261 -26.92 -12.75 7.35
N GLU A 262 -25.87 -12.31 6.67
CA GLU A 262 -24.67 -11.79 7.28
C GLU A 262 -24.80 -10.27 7.52
N PHE A 263 -24.09 -9.78 8.54
CA PHE A 263 -24.05 -8.36 8.88
C PHE A 263 -23.51 -7.51 7.73
N GLY A 264 -24.22 -6.45 7.34
CA GLY A 264 -23.85 -5.53 6.29
C GLY A 264 -24.37 -5.92 4.91
N HIS A 265 -25.04 -7.06 4.76
CA HIS A 265 -25.63 -7.49 3.47
C HIS A 265 -26.59 -6.45 2.91
N GLU A 266 -27.37 -5.79 3.76
CA GLU A 266 -28.32 -4.74 3.39
C GLU A 266 -27.68 -3.52 2.73
N THR A 267 -26.37 -3.36 2.84
CA THR A 267 -25.60 -2.28 2.20
C THR A 267 -25.27 -2.55 0.73
N TRP A 268 -25.63 -3.71 0.22
CA TRP A 268 -25.47 -4.16 -1.17
C TRP A 268 -26.86 -4.30 -1.82
N GLU A 269 -27.42 -3.15 -2.20
CA GLU A 269 -28.75 -3.09 -2.81
C GLU A 269 -28.79 -3.79 -4.18
N ASN A 270 -29.99 -4.15 -4.64
CA ASN A 270 -30.26 -4.78 -5.95
C ASN A 270 -29.47 -6.09 -6.19
N ASP A 271 -29.25 -6.86 -5.12
CA ASP A 271 -28.50 -8.12 -5.21
C ASP A 271 -27.06 -7.98 -5.73
N ALA A 272 -26.48 -6.77 -5.66
CA ALA A 272 -25.16 -6.49 -6.21
C ALA A 272 -24.04 -7.37 -5.61
N TRP A 273 -24.23 -7.91 -4.42
CA TRP A 273 -23.34 -8.88 -3.78
C TRP A 273 -23.08 -10.14 -4.61
N LYS A 274 -23.99 -10.50 -5.53
CA LYS A 274 -23.89 -11.71 -6.36
C LYS A 274 -22.74 -11.64 -7.35
N TRP A 275 -22.50 -10.48 -7.95
CA TRP A 275 -21.52 -10.30 -9.03
C TRP A 275 -20.39 -9.34 -8.70
N THR A 276 -20.57 -8.41 -7.75
CA THR A 276 -19.52 -7.47 -7.39
C THR A 276 -18.38 -8.19 -6.68
N GLY A 277 -17.18 -7.76 -6.98
CA GLY A 277 -15.98 -8.30 -6.37
C GLY A 277 -15.01 -7.21 -5.94
N ASP A 278 -13.73 -7.58 -5.88
CA ASP A 278 -12.67 -6.85 -5.20
C ASP A 278 -12.96 -6.74 -3.69
N VAL A 279 -12.91 -5.56 -3.07
CA VAL A 279 -12.92 -5.40 -1.61
C VAL A 279 -11.76 -6.18 -0.98
N SER A 280 -10.71 -6.40 -1.75
CA SER A 280 -9.55 -7.20 -1.37
C SER A 280 -8.67 -6.47 -0.35
N SER A 281 -7.81 -7.20 0.33
CA SER A 281 -6.76 -6.63 1.17
C SER A 281 -5.39 -6.81 0.51
N TRP A 282 -5.06 -5.89 -0.40
CA TRP A 282 -3.77 -5.88 -1.06
C TRP A 282 -2.67 -5.19 -0.23
N ALA A 283 -3.04 -4.38 0.75
CA ALA A 283 -2.13 -3.87 1.77
C ALA A 283 -1.74 -4.98 2.76
N PRO A 284 -0.57 -4.90 3.40
CA PRO A 284 -0.22 -5.83 4.46
C PRO A 284 -1.19 -5.75 5.63
N LEU A 285 -1.42 -6.88 6.27
CA LEU A 285 -2.21 -6.99 7.49
C LEU A 285 -1.37 -6.61 8.72
N SER A 286 -2.04 -6.25 9.81
CA SER A 286 -1.42 -6.09 11.13
C SER A 286 -2.15 -6.96 12.16
N ALA A 287 -1.50 -7.31 13.27
CA ALA A 287 -2.12 -8.14 14.30
C ALA A 287 -1.67 -7.75 15.71
N ASP A 288 -2.53 -8.06 16.67
CA ASP A 288 -2.26 -8.03 18.10
C ASP A 288 -2.35 -9.49 18.64
N PRO A 289 -1.21 -10.20 18.69
CA PRO A 289 -1.20 -11.62 19.12
C PRO A 289 -1.69 -11.83 20.53
N GLU A 290 -1.45 -10.87 21.44
CA GLU A 290 -1.88 -10.97 22.83
C GLU A 290 -3.40 -10.92 22.97
N ARG A 291 -4.07 -10.14 22.12
CA ARG A 291 -5.53 -10.02 22.07
C ARG A 291 -6.18 -11.01 21.11
N GLY A 292 -5.37 -11.74 20.31
CA GLY A 292 -5.87 -12.65 19.28
C GLY A 292 -6.62 -11.94 18.16
N LEU A 293 -6.24 -10.72 17.82
CA LEU A 293 -6.90 -9.90 16.79
C LEU A 293 -6.01 -9.71 15.56
N VAL A 294 -6.61 -9.78 14.38
CA VAL A 294 -6.01 -9.37 13.11
C VAL A 294 -6.80 -8.18 12.54
N TYR A 295 -6.06 -7.21 11.97
CA TYR A 295 -6.63 -5.99 11.40
C TYR A 295 -6.41 -5.99 9.90
N ILE A 296 -7.51 -5.88 9.15
CA ILE A 296 -7.59 -6.05 7.71
C ILE A 296 -8.01 -4.72 7.08
N PRO A 297 -7.11 -4.05 6.36
CA PRO A 297 -7.46 -2.90 5.54
C PRO A 297 -8.00 -3.38 4.20
N THR A 298 -9.21 -2.99 3.83
CA THR A 298 -9.81 -3.36 2.55
C THR A 298 -9.81 -2.20 1.56
N ASN A 299 -9.78 -2.50 0.26
CA ASN A 299 -9.94 -1.51 -0.80
C ASN A 299 -11.40 -1.35 -1.25
N GLY A 300 -11.61 -0.48 -2.23
CA GLY A 300 -12.91 -0.26 -2.87
C GLY A 300 -13.44 -1.52 -3.56
N ALA A 301 -14.74 -1.54 -3.83
CA ALA A 301 -15.34 -2.54 -4.69
C ALA A 301 -15.11 -2.20 -6.17
N THR A 302 -15.07 -3.21 -7.04
CA THR A 302 -15.06 -3.00 -8.49
C THR A 302 -16.35 -2.25 -8.92
N MET A 303 -16.31 -1.27 -9.79
CA MET A 303 -15.20 -0.59 -10.45
C MET A 303 -14.81 0.66 -9.65
N ASP A 304 -13.55 1.10 -9.78
CA ASP A 304 -13.00 2.17 -8.94
C ASP A 304 -13.66 3.55 -9.13
N TYR A 305 -14.31 3.81 -10.28
CA TYR A 305 -14.81 5.15 -10.62
C TYR A 305 -16.30 5.19 -10.99
N TYR A 306 -16.99 4.04 -10.94
CA TYR A 306 -18.42 3.94 -11.18
C TYR A 306 -19.03 2.79 -10.39
N GLY A 307 -20.05 3.09 -9.60
CA GLY A 307 -20.73 2.14 -8.71
C GLY A 307 -22.24 2.00 -8.96
N GLY A 308 -22.81 2.58 -10.01
CA GLY A 308 -24.25 2.60 -10.25
C GLY A 308 -24.91 1.20 -10.36
N PHE A 309 -24.13 0.14 -10.62
CA PHE A 309 -24.61 -1.25 -10.62
C PHE A 309 -24.49 -1.94 -9.26
N ARG A 310 -23.91 -1.28 -8.25
CA ARG A 310 -23.76 -1.74 -6.87
C ARG A 310 -24.24 -0.71 -5.83
N PRO A 311 -25.51 -0.28 -5.87
CA PRO A 311 -26.00 0.78 -4.98
C PRO A 311 -25.86 0.37 -3.50
N GLY A 312 -25.92 1.37 -2.62
CA GLY A 312 -25.73 1.23 -1.18
C GLY A 312 -24.33 1.61 -0.70
N ASP A 313 -24.07 1.51 0.59
CA ASP A 313 -22.79 1.91 1.21
C ASP A 313 -21.64 0.92 0.91
N ASN A 314 -21.97 -0.32 0.47
CA ASN A 314 -21.05 -1.40 0.06
C ASN A 314 -20.07 -1.84 1.18
N LEU A 315 -20.58 -2.19 2.34
CA LEU A 315 -19.77 -2.72 3.44
C LEU A 315 -19.23 -4.13 3.04
N PHE A 316 -17.97 -4.47 3.21
CA PHE A 316 -16.85 -3.85 3.92
C PHE A 316 -15.83 -3.17 2.98
N SER A 317 -16.24 -2.54 1.89
CA SER A 317 -15.29 -1.83 1.05
C SER A 317 -14.66 -0.65 1.80
N SER A 318 -13.41 -0.31 1.46
CA SER A 318 -12.64 0.83 2.00
C SER A 318 -12.77 0.96 3.52
N SER A 319 -12.52 -0.15 4.22
CA SER A 319 -12.74 -0.31 5.67
C SER A 319 -11.47 -0.79 6.39
N VAL A 320 -11.49 -0.66 7.71
CA VAL A 320 -10.64 -1.44 8.62
C VAL A 320 -11.52 -2.43 9.37
N ILE A 321 -11.15 -3.69 9.36
CA ILE A 321 -11.89 -4.78 9.99
C ILE A 321 -11.01 -5.47 11.01
N ALA A 322 -11.47 -5.65 12.24
CA ALA A 322 -10.83 -6.48 13.23
C ALA A 322 -11.54 -7.83 13.32
N LEU A 323 -10.79 -8.91 13.08
CA LEU A 323 -11.30 -10.28 13.21
C LEU A 323 -10.58 -11.00 14.35
N ASP A 324 -11.31 -11.90 15.01
CA ASP A 324 -10.73 -12.89 15.90
C ASP A 324 -9.90 -13.89 15.07
N VAL A 325 -8.65 -14.05 15.43
CA VAL A 325 -7.67 -14.86 14.66
C VAL A 325 -8.09 -16.32 14.55
N LYS A 326 -8.66 -16.90 15.61
CA LYS A 326 -8.99 -18.33 15.65
C LYS A 326 -10.26 -18.67 14.86
N THR A 327 -11.23 -17.76 14.88
CA THR A 327 -12.60 -18.03 14.39
C THR A 327 -12.97 -17.28 13.13
N GLY A 328 -12.19 -16.25 12.74
CA GLY A 328 -12.54 -15.34 11.66
C GLY A 328 -13.76 -14.44 11.93
N LYS A 329 -14.33 -14.49 13.14
CA LYS A 329 -15.48 -13.66 13.48
C LYS A 329 -15.09 -12.20 13.61
N ARG A 330 -15.93 -11.33 13.02
CA ARG A 330 -15.75 -9.87 13.14
C ARG A 330 -15.97 -9.44 14.59
N VAL A 331 -14.94 -8.75 15.14
CA VAL A 331 -15.01 -8.12 16.47
C VAL A 331 -15.54 -6.70 16.32
N TRP A 332 -14.94 -5.92 15.42
CA TRP A 332 -15.37 -4.58 15.05
C TRP A 332 -14.95 -4.23 13.63
N HIS A 333 -15.48 -3.17 13.09
CA HIS A 333 -15.05 -2.57 11.82
C HIS A 333 -15.35 -1.08 11.81
N TYR A 334 -14.72 -0.37 10.89
CA TYR A 334 -15.07 1.00 10.55
C TYR A 334 -14.90 1.20 9.05
N GLN A 335 -15.96 1.68 8.37
CA GLN A 335 -15.90 2.01 6.95
C GLN A 335 -15.39 3.44 6.79
N LEU A 336 -14.26 3.61 6.10
CA LEU A 336 -13.54 4.87 5.95
C LEU A 336 -14.05 5.69 4.77
N VAL A 337 -14.57 5.00 3.74
CA VAL A 337 -15.22 5.59 2.58
C VAL A 337 -16.44 4.75 2.23
N LYS A 338 -17.61 5.37 2.22
CA LYS A 338 -18.86 4.73 1.81
C LYS A 338 -18.97 4.83 0.29
N HIS A 339 -19.39 3.73 -0.36
CA HIS A 339 -19.61 3.67 -1.81
C HIS A 339 -18.43 4.28 -2.60
N ASP A 340 -17.24 3.74 -2.39
CA ASP A 340 -16.00 4.30 -2.97
C ASP A 340 -16.02 4.26 -4.50
N ILE A 341 -15.96 5.43 -5.13
CA ILE A 341 -15.79 5.66 -6.56
C ILE A 341 -14.63 6.63 -6.85
N TRP A 342 -13.69 6.73 -5.93
CA TRP A 342 -12.53 7.64 -6.02
C TRP A 342 -11.20 6.89 -6.05
N ASN A 343 -11.21 5.55 -6.00
CA ASN A 343 -10.03 4.71 -5.78
C ASN A 343 -9.34 5.07 -4.46
N TYR A 344 -10.13 5.26 -3.41
CA TYR A 344 -9.65 5.58 -2.07
C TYR A 344 -9.43 4.32 -1.21
N ASP A 345 -8.77 3.31 -1.83
CA ASP A 345 -8.33 2.12 -1.13
C ASP A 345 -7.62 2.45 0.18
N THR A 346 -7.63 1.51 1.09
CA THR A 346 -6.86 1.55 2.33
C THR A 346 -5.45 0.98 2.08
N PRO A 347 -4.46 1.83 1.72
CA PRO A 347 -3.24 1.38 1.00
C PRO A 347 -2.12 0.89 1.91
N THR A 348 -2.24 1.11 3.23
CA THR A 348 -1.15 0.85 4.19
C THR A 348 -1.58 -0.17 5.23
N PRO A 349 -0.62 -0.91 5.82
CA PRO A 349 -0.93 -1.69 7.00
C PRO A 349 -1.43 -0.76 8.11
N PRO A 350 -2.43 -1.17 8.92
CA PRO A 350 -2.75 -0.48 10.15
C PRO A 350 -1.52 -0.40 11.06
N VAL A 351 -1.19 0.80 11.57
CA VAL A 351 -0.08 0.97 12.51
C VAL A 351 -0.60 0.80 13.92
N LEU A 352 -0.01 -0.12 14.68
CA LEU A 352 -0.40 -0.41 16.06
C LEU A 352 0.65 0.13 17.01
N MET A 353 0.25 1.03 17.89
CA MET A 353 1.08 1.50 19.01
C MET A 353 0.20 2.03 20.14
N ASP A 354 0.66 1.89 21.37
CA ASP A 354 -0.03 2.46 22.51
C ASP A 354 0.26 3.94 22.60
N VAL A 355 -0.78 4.73 22.90
CA VAL A 355 -0.68 6.18 23.05
C VAL A 355 -1.33 6.62 24.36
N THR A 356 -0.97 7.81 24.84
CA THR A 356 -1.55 8.41 26.03
C THR A 356 -2.34 9.66 25.65
N VAL A 357 -3.66 9.56 25.63
CA VAL A 357 -4.56 10.65 25.27
C VAL A 357 -5.33 11.09 26.50
N ASN A 358 -5.23 12.38 26.87
CA ASN A 358 -5.84 12.94 28.06
C ASN A 358 -5.52 12.14 29.34
N GLY A 359 -4.26 11.71 29.49
CA GLY A 359 -3.77 10.94 30.63
C GLY A 359 -4.18 9.46 30.65
N ARG A 360 -4.91 8.98 29.66
CA ARG A 360 -5.34 7.57 29.53
C ARG A 360 -4.51 6.85 28.49
N ARG A 361 -3.90 5.71 28.85
CA ARG A 361 -3.24 4.83 27.90
C ARG A 361 -4.28 4.09 27.06
N ILE A 362 -4.18 4.20 25.75
CA ILE A 362 -5.08 3.58 24.78
C ILE A 362 -4.26 2.69 23.84
N PRO A 363 -4.63 1.41 23.66
CA PRO A 363 -4.06 0.59 22.61
C PRO A 363 -4.56 1.12 21.26
N GLY A 364 -3.73 1.91 20.56
CA GLY A 364 -4.10 2.61 19.34
C GLY A 364 -3.94 1.77 18.08
N LEU A 365 -4.80 2.02 17.10
CA LEU A 365 -4.69 1.62 15.70
C LEU A 365 -4.81 2.89 14.85
N PHE A 366 -3.85 3.10 13.95
CA PHE A 366 -3.76 4.29 13.10
C PHE A 366 -3.73 3.87 11.64
N GLN A 367 -4.82 4.21 10.92
CA GLN A 367 -4.96 3.89 9.50
C GLN A 367 -4.71 5.12 8.65
N VAL A 368 -3.58 5.12 7.97
CA VAL A 368 -3.21 6.14 6.99
C VAL A 368 -3.90 5.85 5.67
N THR A 369 -4.45 6.87 5.01
CA THR A 369 -5.34 6.71 3.86
C THR A 369 -4.96 7.58 2.66
N LYS A 370 -5.46 7.20 1.47
CA LYS A 370 -5.24 7.96 0.23
C LYS A 370 -5.87 9.35 0.26
N GLN A 371 -6.99 9.53 0.97
CA GLN A 371 -7.64 10.83 1.13
C GLN A 371 -6.95 11.77 2.12
N ALA A 372 -5.72 11.42 2.55
CA ALA A 372 -4.86 12.20 3.44
C ALA A 372 -5.34 12.30 4.89
N TYR A 373 -6.14 11.36 5.35
CA TYR A 373 -6.50 11.21 6.75
C TYR A 373 -5.70 10.12 7.48
N VAL A 374 -5.56 10.29 8.78
CA VAL A 374 -5.21 9.22 9.73
C VAL A 374 -6.45 8.93 10.58
N TYR A 375 -7.10 7.82 10.32
CA TYR A 375 -8.19 7.35 11.17
C TYR A 375 -7.60 6.65 12.38
N SER A 376 -8.08 6.99 13.58
CA SER A 376 -7.47 6.61 14.85
C SER A 376 -8.48 5.91 15.74
N PHE A 377 -8.21 4.66 16.11
CA PHE A 377 -9.13 3.82 16.87
C PHE A 377 -8.43 3.18 18.08
N ASN A 378 -9.22 2.89 19.11
CA ASN A 378 -8.84 1.87 20.08
C ASN A 378 -8.86 0.52 19.35
N ARG A 379 -7.70 -0.16 19.21
CA ARG A 379 -7.61 -1.40 18.43
C ARG A 379 -8.39 -2.57 19.01
N GLN A 380 -8.74 -2.51 20.29
CA GLN A 380 -9.52 -3.56 20.96
C GLN A 380 -11.02 -3.41 20.70
N THR A 381 -11.54 -2.18 20.72
CA THR A 381 -13.00 -1.91 20.70
C THR A 381 -13.48 -1.34 19.36
N GLY A 382 -12.60 -0.75 18.55
CA GLY A 382 -12.96 -0.01 17.34
C GLY A 382 -13.50 1.40 17.61
N GLU A 383 -13.55 1.83 18.86
CA GLU A 383 -13.98 3.18 19.19
C GLU A 383 -12.96 4.21 18.66
N PRO A 384 -13.43 5.26 17.97
CA PRO A 384 -12.55 6.35 17.54
C PRO A 384 -11.89 7.04 18.76
N ILE A 385 -10.58 7.28 18.66
CA ILE A 385 -9.82 8.01 19.70
C ILE A 385 -10.24 9.48 19.75
N TRP A 386 -10.52 10.07 18.59
CA TRP A 386 -11.08 11.41 18.45
C TRP A 386 -12.40 11.35 17.68
N PRO A 387 -13.33 12.31 17.90
CA PRO A 387 -14.63 12.29 17.24
C PRO A 387 -14.55 12.17 15.71
N MET A 388 -15.51 11.46 15.14
CA MET A 388 -15.77 11.38 13.72
C MET A 388 -16.97 12.24 13.36
N GLU A 389 -16.86 13.03 12.30
CA GLU A 389 -17.94 13.85 11.78
C GLU A 389 -18.45 13.28 10.46
N MET A 390 -19.75 13.13 10.35
CA MET A 390 -20.39 12.82 9.07
C MET A 390 -20.65 14.13 8.33
N ARG A 391 -19.85 14.39 7.28
CA ARG A 391 -19.98 15.63 6.48
C ARG A 391 -20.66 15.35 5.15
N PRO A 392 -21.46 16.33 4.61
CA PRO A 392 -22.07 16.19 3.29
C PRO A 392 -21.07 15.86 2.19
N ALA A 393 -21.43 14.93 1.32
CA ALA A 393 -20.62 14.53 0.17
C ALA A 393 -21.22 15.10 -1.13
N PRO A 394 -20.40 15.59 -2.08
CA PRO A 394 -20.86 15.99 -3.40
C PRO A 394 -21.59 14.83 -4.11
N GLN A 395 -22.74 15.13 -4.75
CA GLN A 395 -23.52 14.11 -5.44
C GLN A 395 -23.07 13.96 -6.89
N SER A 396 -23.14 12.72 -7.41
CA SER A 396 -22.80 12.43 -8.81
C SER A 396 -23.92 12.84 -9.77
N LYS A 397 -23.52 13.29 -10.96
CA LYS A 397 -24.42 13.52 -12.10
C LYS A 397 -24.30 12.43 -13.18
N VAL A 398 -23.50 11.41 -12.92
CA VAL A 398 -23.37 10.25 -13.83
C VAL A 398 -24.67 9.44 -13.80
N PRO A 399 -25.29 9.13 -14.94
CA PRO A 399 -26.51 8.36 -14.96
C PRO A 399 -26.36 7.00 -14.26
N GLY A 400 -27.31 6.69 -13.37
CA GLY A 400 -27.31 5.47 -12.55
C GLY A 400 -26.48 5.52 -11.28
N GLU A 401 -25.61 6.49 -11.10
CA GLU A 401 -24.79 6.64 -9.89
C GLU A 401 -25.59 7.30 -8.75
N LYS A 402 -25.51 6.71 -7.55
CA LYS A 402 -26.16 7.23 -6.36
C LYS A 402 -25.17 7.17 -5.18
N LEU A 403 -24.68 8.33 -4.78
CA LEU A 403 -23.72 8.45 -3.69
C LEU A 403 -24.40 8.59 -2.33
N PRO A 404 -23.75 8.16 -1.24
CA PRO A 404 -24.17 8.45 0.12
C PRO A 404 -24.26 9.96 0.37
N ALA A 405 -25.22 10.38 1.19
CA ALA A 405 -25.38 11.82 1.50
C ALA A 405 -24.18 12.38 2.28
N THR A 406 -23.49 11.54 3.04
CA THR A 406 -22.36 11.96 3.89
C THR A 406 -21.21 10.95 3.85
N GLN A 407 -20.00 11.45 4.11
CA GLN A 407 -18.78 10.65 4.31
C GLN A 407 -18.19 10.89 5.71
N PRO A 408 -17.48 9.90 6.32
CA PRO A 408 -16.86 10.06 7.63
C PRO A 408 -15.57 10.87 7.55
N HIS A 409 -15.41 11.84 8.44
CA HIS A 409 -14.23 12.70 8.54
C HIS A 409 -13.69 12.68 9.98
N PRO A 410 -12.44 12.24 10.23
CA PRO A 410 -11.84 12.36 11.54
C PRO A 410 -11.59 13.83 11.88
N THR A 411 -11.85 14.24 13.12
CA THR A 411 -11.58 15.59 13.59
C THR A 411 -10.10 15.82 13.92
N ARG A 412 -9.39 14.74 14.26
CA ARG A 412 -7.95 14.69 14.53
C ARG A 412 -7.35 13.36 14.07
N PRO A 413 -6.05 13.36 13.69
CA PRO A 413 -5.20 14.50 13.34
C PRO A 413 -5.76 15.33 12.19
N ALA A 414 -5.26 16.55 12.01
CA ALA A 414 -5.48 17.32 10.79
C ALA A 414 -4.97 16.54 9.56
N PRO A 415 -5.54 16.74 8.37
CA PRO A 415 -5.06 16.09 7.15
C PRO A 415 -3.56 16.31 6.93
N PHE A 416 -2.84 15.25 6.56
CA PHE A 416 -1.38 15.33 6.33
C PHE A 416 -1.01 15.82 4.92
N ASP A 417 -1.99 16.03 4.03
CA ASP A 417 -1.84 16.61 2.70
C ASP A 417 -3.08 17.41 2.32
N LEU A 418 -3.01 18.14 1.20
CA LEU A 418 -4.12 18.92 0.70
C LEU A 418 -5.29 18.02 0.29
N GLN A 419 -6.48 18.34 0.77
CA GLN A 419 -7.74 17.66 0.46
C GLN A 419 -8.61 18.52 -0.43
N GLY A 420 -8.95 18.02 -1.62
CA GLY A 420 -9.52 18.83 -2.66
C GLY A 420 -8.50 19.83 -3.22
N ARG A 421 -9.00 20.81 -3.97
CA ARG A 421 -8.29 21.98 -4.44
C ARG A 421 -9.23 23.18 -4.28
N THR A 422 -9.06 23.91 -3.18
CA THR A 422 -9.85 25.09 -2.84
C THR A 422 -9.04 26.36 -3.05
N GLU A 423 -9.69 27.52 -2.98
CA GLU A 423 -9.00 28.80 -3.10
C GLU A 423 -7.98 29.05 -1.98
N ASP A 424 -8.20 28.48 -0.78
CA ASP A 424 -7.26 28.58 0.34
C ASP A 424 -5.97 27.76 0.12
N HIS A 425 -6.02 26.81 -0.78
CA HIS A 425 -4.87 26.03 -1.20
C HIS A 425 -4.01 26.71 -2.26
N LEU A 426 -4.45 27.82 -2.86
CA LEU A 426 -3.67 28.54 -3.86
C LEU A 426 -2.47 29.22 -3.21
N ILE A 427 -1.37 29.33 -4.00
CA ILE A 427 -0.20 30.13 -3.61
C ILE A 427 -0.60 31.59 -3.40
N ASP A 428 -0.12 32.16 -2.32
CA ASP A 428 -0.49 33.51 -1.87
C ASP A 428 0.74 34.32 -1.40
N TYR A 429 1.88 34.14 -2.06
CA TYR A 429 3.14 34.87 -1.77
C TYR A 429 2.97 36.38 -1.88
N THR A 430 2.14 36.81 -2.82
CA THR A 430 1.67 38.20 -2.95
C THR A 430 0.20 38.18 -3.38
N PRO A 431 -0.57 39.29 -3.14
CA PRO A 431 -1.95 39.40 -3.62
C PRO A 431 -2.07 39.22 -5.16
N GLU A 432 -1.08 39.69 -5.92
CA GLU A 432 -1.04 39.54 -7.38
C GLU A 432 -0.87 38.05 -7.78
N ILE A 433 0.08 37.32 -7.14
CA ILE A 433 0.27 35.89 -7.38
C ILE A 433 -1.00 35.11 -7.06
N LYS A 434 -1.67 35.40 -5.93
CA LYS A 434 -2.94 34.75 -5.58
C LYS A 434 -4.02 34.98 -6.63
N LYS A 435 -4.16 36.21 -7.10
CA LYS A 435 -5.12 36.57 -8.17
C LYS A 435 -4.84 35.81 -9.47
N LEU A 436 -3.57 35.71 -9.88
CA LEU A 436 -3.17 34.99 -11.08
C LEU A 436 -3.38 33.47 -10.93
N ALA A 437 -3.05 32.93 -9.76
CA ALA A 437 -3.25 31.52 -9.45
C ALA A 437 -4.75 31.13 -9.45
N LEU A 438 -5.61 32.01 -8.91
CA LEU A 438 -7.06 31.80 -8.93
C LEU A 438 -7.60 31.83 -10.37
N ALA A 439 -7.21 32.83 -11.15
CA ALA A 439 -7.63 32.95 -12.57
C ALA A 439 -7.22 31.70 -13.38
N GLU A 440 -5.98 31.20 -13.16
CA GLU A 440 -5.48 29.99 -13.82
C GLU A 440 -6.21 28.75 -13.34
N ALA A 441 -6.49 28.62 -12.04
CA ALA A 441 -7.25 27.52 -11.49
C ALA A 441 -8.67 27.44 -12.04
N GLN A 442 -9.35 28.58 -12.13
CA GLN A 442 -10.69 28.70 -12.71
C GLN A 442 -10.69 28.40 -14.23
N ARG A 443 -9.76 28.98 -14.97
CA ARG A 443 -9.61 28.76 -16.42
C ARG A 443 -9.41 27.27 -16.75
N ARG A 444 -8.69 26.53 -15.89
CA ARG A 444 -8.39 25.10 -16.09
C ARG A 444 -9.37 24.17 -15.39
N GLY A 445 -10.35 24.67 -14.66
CA GLY A 445 -11.30 23.83 -13.90
C GLY A 445 -10.62 22.97 -12.82
N LEU A 446 -9.60 23.53 -12.13
CA LEU A 446 -8.80 22.77 -11.16
C LEU A 446 -9.38 22.76 -9.74
N LEU A 447 -10.32 23.66 -9.44
CA LEU A 447 -10.95 23.73 -8.12
C LEU A 447 -11.96 22.59 -7.96
N ALA A 448 -11.85 21.83 -6.89
CA ALA A 448 -12.74 20.74 -6.58
C ALA A 448 -12.73 20.45 -5.07
N PRO A 449 -13.85 20.10 -4.43
CA PRO A 449 -13.86 19.64 -3.05
C PRO A 449 -13.27 18.23 -2.92
N LEU A 450 -12.97 17.81 -1.69
CA LEU A 450 -12.76 16.41 -1.39
C LEU A 450 -14.01 15.59 -1.76
N PHE A 451 -13.84 14.38 -2.26
CA PHE A 451 -14.92 13.51 -2.75
C PHE A 451 -15.67 14.06 -3.97
N ALA A 452 -15.07 14.96 -4.77
CA ALA A 452 -15.63 15.33 -6.05
C ALA A 452 -15.82 14.09 -6.93
N PRO A 453 -17.06 13.77 -7.40
CA PRO A 453 -17.30 12.57 -8.19
C PRO A 453 -16.79 12.72 -9.62
N PRO A 454 -16.49 11.62 -10.33
CA PRO A 454 -16.20 11.63 -11.75
C PRO A 454 -17.30 12.33 -12.56
N THR A 455 -16.91 12.96 -13.68
CA THR A 455 -17.83 13.43 -14.73
C THR A 455 -17.98 12.36 -15.81
N HIS A 456 -18.89 12.57 -16.78
CA HIS A 456 -19.04 11.65 -17.91
C HIS A 456 -19.08 12.39 -19.25
N ARG A 457 -18.70 11.71 -20.33
CA ARG A 457 -18.79 12.23 -21.69
C ARG A 457 -20.27 12.45 -22.05
N GLY A 458 -20.55 13.58 -22.70
CA GLY A 458 -21.91 13.95 -23.11
C GLY A 458 -22.76 14.45 -21.94
N ASN A 459 -22.17 14.87 -20.81
CA ASN A 459 -22.91 15.58 -19.76
C ASN A 459 -23.51 16.88 -20.28
N ALA A 460 -24.70 17.25 -19.79
CA ALA A 460 -25.45 18.43 -20.28
C ALA A 460 -24.74 19.75 -20.01
N GLU A 461 -23.88 19.80 -19.00
CA GLU A 461 -23.13 20.99 -18.61
C GLU A 461 -21.87 21.23 -19.48
N GLY A 462 -21.50 20.28 -20.35
CA GLY A 462 -20.24 20.34 -21.08
C GLY A 462 -19.00 20.29 -20.18
N ALA A 463 -19.16 19.77 -18.94
CA ALA A 463 -18.09 19.71 -17.96
C ALA A 463 -16.94 18.78 -18.43
N GLY A 464 -15.71 19.24 -18.24
CA GLY A 464 -14.50 18.46 -18.45
C GLY A 464 -14.29 17.37 -17.40
N PRO A 465 -13.13 16.66 -17.43
CA PRO A 465 -12.79 15.66 -16.43
C PRO A 465 -12.82 16.22 -15.01
N ALA A 466 -13.41 15.48 -14.07
CA ALA A 466 -13.39 15.84 -12.67
C ALA A 466 -11.95 15.77 -12.11
N ASN A 467 -11.64 16.70 -11.21
CA ASN A 467 -10.37 16.76 -10.51
C ASN A 467 -10.53 16.10 -9.13
N ILE A 468 -10.13 14.83 -9.03
CA ILE A 468 -10.16 14.07 -7.76
C ILE A 468 -8.87 14.33 -7.00
N CYS A 469 -8.95 14.94 -5.83
CA CYS A 469 -7.79 15.37 -5.04
C CYS A 469 -7.94 15.01 -3.54
N PRO A 470 -7.01 14.28 -2.92
CA PRO A 470 -5.91 13.59 -3.59
C PRO A 470 -6.41 12.57 -4.61
N GLY A 471 -5.67 12.36 -5.69
CA GLY A 471 -5.98 11.32 -6.67
C GLY A 471 -5.56 9.93 -6.19
N GLY A 472 -5.85 8.90 -6.97
CA GLY A 472 -5.51 7.50 -6.62
C GLY A 472 -4.02 7.24 -6.39
N GLY A 473 -3.13 8.05 -6.97
CA GLY A 473 -1.69 8.05 -6.70
C GLY A 473 -1.23 9.17 -5.76
N GLY A 474 -2.15 9.98 -5.24
CA GLY A 474 -1.88 11.05 -4.27
C GLY A 474 -2.09 10.59 -2.82
N GLY A 475 -1.74 11.44 -1.86
CA GLY A 475 -1.77 11.10 -0.46
C GLY A 475 -0.77 10.00 -0.10
N ALA A 476 -1.06 9.21 0.94
CA ALA A 476 -0.28 8.02 1.24
C ALA A 476 -0.70 6.85 0.35
N ASN A 477 0.26 6.05 -0.10
CA ASN A 477 -0.02 4.88 -0.94
C ASN A 477 0.93 3.71 -0.67
N ILE A 478 0.78 2.64 -1.43
CA ILE A 478 1.53 1.39 -1.31
C ILE A 478 3.06 1.57 -1.42
N THR A 479 3.53 2.57 -2.15
CA THR A 479 4.97 2.80 -2.37
C THR A 479 5.62 3.64 -1.28
N GLY A 480 4.86 4.06 -0.27
CA GLY A 480 5.36 4.84 0.86
C GLY A 480 4.56 4.58 2.14
N PRO A 481 4.50 3.31 2.63
CA PRO A 481 3.84 3.07 3.90
C PRO A 481 4.48 3.87 5.04
N PRO A 482 3.70 4.25 6.05
CA PRO A 482 4.20 5.03 7.19
C PRO A 482 5.26 4.27 7.98
N ALA A 483 6.06 5.02 8.73
CA ALA A 483 6.87 4.52 9.82
C ALA A 483 6.37 5.14 11.13
N ALA A 484 6.64 4.51 12.27
CA ALA A 484 6.24 5.04 13.57
C ALA A 484 7.31 4.78 14.62
N ASP A 485 7.36 5.64 15.63
CA ASP A 485 8.12 5.41 16.83
C ASP A 485 7.17 5.06 17.99
N PRO A 486 7.02 3.77 18.32
CA PRO A 486 6.09 3.34 19.36
C PRO A 486 6.51 3.79 20.77
N THR A 487 7.76 4.24 20.96
CA THR A 487 8.24 4.70 22.27
C THR A 487 7.81 6.13 22.57
N SER A 488 7.65 6.96 21.54
CA SER A 488 7.19 8.35 21.67
C SER A 488 5.76 8.57 21.20
N GLY A 489 5.14 7.59 20.53
CA GLY A 489 3.80 7.72 19.96
C GLY A 489 3.77 8.58 18.69
N VAL A 490 4.89 8.71 17.97
CA VAL A 490 5.00 9.56 16.77
C VAL A 490 4.84 8.72 15.50
N LEU A 491 3.99 9.18 14.60
CA LEU A 491 3.75 8.61 13.28
C LEU A 491 4.38 9.48 12.18
N PHE A 492 5.16 8.88 11.29
CA PHE A 492 5.82 9.53 10.15
C PHE A 492 5.15 9.09 8.86
N ILE A 493 4.64 10.06 8.08
CA ILE A 493 3.89 9.80 6.86
C ILE A 493 4.55 10.52 5.70
N THR A 494 4.76 9.81 4.59
CA THR A 494 5.13 10.42 3.31
C THR A 494 3.90 10.57 2.42
N SER A 495 3.80 11.68 1.72
CA SER A 495 2.71 11.93 0.78
C SER A 495 3.16 12.71 -0.46
N THR A 496 2.31 12.66 -1.47
CA THR A 496 2.45 13.45 -2.69
C THR A 496 1.14 14.19 -2.97
N SER A 497 1.21 15.50 -3.15
CA SER A 497 0.08 16.34 -3.51
C SER A 497 -0.24 16.15 -4.99
N GLY A 498 -1.05 15.16 -5.32
CA GLY A 498 -1.44 14.84 -6.69
C GLY A 498 -2.96 14.73 -6.83
N CYS A 499 -3.46 14.97 -8.05
CA CYS A 499 -4.86 14.79 -8.41
C CYS A 499 -4.98 13.86 -9.62
N SER A 500 -6.11 13.17 -9.74
CA SER A 500 -6.46 12.37 -10.91
C SER A 500 -7.55 13.09 -11.70
N LEU A 501 -7.35 13.28 -12.99
CA LEU A 501 -8.40 13.74 -13.89
C LEU A 501 -9.22 12.54 -14.34
N THR A 502 -10.52 12.50 -14.02
CA THR A 502 -11.38 11.36 -14.28
C THR A 502 -12.64 11.76 -15.01
N MET A 503 -12.85 11.17 -16.18
CA MET A 503 -14.06 11.26 -16.97
C MET A 503 -14.50 9.88 -17.42
N LEU A 504 -15.74 9.54 -17.17
CA LEU A 504 -16.31 8.28 -17.62
C LEU A 504 -16.76 8.35 -19.08
N ALA A 505 -16.72 7.24 -19.76
CA ALA A 505 -17.26 7.04 -21.08
C ALA A 505 -18.15 5.80 -21.08
N PRO A 506 -19.09 5.64 -22.05
CA PRO A 506 -19.78 4.38 -22.23
C PRO A 506 -18.78 3.23 -22.30
N ALA A 507 -18.97 2.23 -21.46
CA ALA A 507 -18.07 1.08 -21.42
C ALA A 507 -18.22 0.23 -22.68
N LYS A 508 -17.12 -0.42 -23.06
CA LYS A 508 -17.07 -1.35 -24.17
C LYS A 508 -16.49 -2.67 -23.71
N GLU A 509 -16.89 -3.75 -24.32
CA GLU A 509 -16.22 -5.02 -24.13
C GLU A 509 -14.72 -4.89 -24.43
N ARG A 510 -13.90 -5.51 -23.62
CA ARG A 510 -12.45 -5.51 -23.84
C ARG A 510 -12.14 -6.42 -25.03
N ASP A 511 -11.20 -5.98 -25.84
CA ASP A 511 -10.64 -6.75 -26.94
C ASP A 511 -9.73 -7.87 -26.41
N ASN A 512 -10.32 -8.78 -25.64
CA ASN A 512 -9.67 -9.95 -25.09
C ASN A 512 -10.64 -11.15 -25.15
N PRO A 513 -10.36 -12.16 -26.01
CA PRO A 513 -11.25 -13.32 -26.21
C PRO A 513 -11.59 -14.07 -24.91
N ARG A 514 -10.71 -14.00 -23.90
CA ARG A 514 -10.93 -14.67 -22.60
C ARG A 514 -11.91 -13.92 -21.68
N MET A 515 -12.23 -12.67 -22.00
CA MET A 515 -13.19 -11.83 -21.28
C MET A 515 -14.53 -11.69 -22.00
N THR A 516 -14.67 -12.28 -23.20
CA THR A 516 -15.90 -12.23 -23.99
C THR A 516 -17.07 -12.87 -23.24
N GLY A 517 -18.22 -12.19 -23.26
CA GLY A 517 -19.46 -12.64 -22.61
C GLY A 517 -19.59 -12.24 -21.14
N SER A 518 -18.81 -11.24 -20.70
CA SER A 518 -19.03 -10.54 -19.41
C SER A 518 -20.21 -9.58 -19.53
N THR A 519 -20.83 -9.24 -18.38
CA THR A 519 -21.82 -8.15 -18.32
C THR A 519 -21.08 -6.81 -18.28
N ILE A 520 -21.29 -6.00 -19.31
CA ILE A 520 -20.59 -4.73 -19.43
C ILE A 520 -21.30 -3.66 -18.60
N SER A 521 -20.53 -2.91 -17.82
CA SER A 521 -21.00 -1.74 -17.07
C SER A 521 -21.51 -0.65 -18.03
N PRO A 522 -22.51 0.16 -17.66
CA PRO A 522 -22.92 1.33 -18.46
C PRO A 522 -21.77 2.32 -18.69
N TRP A 523 -20.93 2.51 -17.70
CA TRP A 523 -19.83 3.48 -17.70
C TRP A 523 -18.52 2.84 -17.27
N ALA A 524 -17.42 3.30 -17.87
CA ALA A 524 -16.07 2.96 -17.45
C ALA A 524 -15.17 4.20 -17.61
N ARG A 525 -14.00 4.18 -17.00
CA ARG A 525 -13.00 5.25 -17.16
C ARG A 525 -12.66 5.42 -18.64
N GLY A 526 -12.90 6.62 -19.18
CA GLY A 526 -12.58 6.95 -20.56
C GLY A 526 -11.07 6.93 -20.81
N GLY A 527 -10.59 6.18 -21.77
CA GLY A 527 -9.19 6.15 -22.19
C GLY A 527 -8.71 7.54 -22.64
N GLY A 528 -7.69 8.08 -21.99
CA GLY A 528 -7.14 9.42 -22.26
C GLY A 528 -6.11 9.90 -21.24
N GLY A 529 -5.97 9.22 -20.14
CA GLY A 529 -4.89 9.43 -19.17
C GLY A 529 -4.18 8.10 -18.97
N GLY A 530 -3.04 7.91 -19.59
CA GLY A 530 -2.20 6.74 -19.35
C GLY A 530 -1.98 6.59 -17.84
N ASP A 531 -2.23 5.40 -17.34
CA ASP A 531 -1.97 5.03 -15.96
C ASP A 531 -0.47 5.15 -15.66
N ALA A 532 -0.06 6.37 -15.31
CA ALA A 532 1.30 6.64 -14.85
C ALA A 532 1.63 5.88 -13.53
N ALA A 533 0.62 5.36 -12.83
CA ALA A 533 0.84 4.62 -11.59
C ALA A 533 1.26 3.15 -11.80
N ASP A 534 0.90 2.53 -12.91
CA ASP A 534 1.21 1.10 -13.14
C ASP A 534 2.22 0.82 -14.27
N ALA A 535 2.43 1.77 -15.17
CA ALA A 535 3.50 1.67 -16.17
C ALA A 535 4.90 1.95 -15.58
N GLY A 536 4.99 2.28 -14.29
CA GLY A 536 6.16 2.85 -13.64
C GLY A 536 7.03 1.90 -12.82
N ALA A 537 6.70 0.60 -12.74
CA ALA A 537 7.58 -0.32 -12.01
C ALA A 537 8.75 -0.85 -12.86
N GLY A 538 8.86 -0.50 -14.13
CA GLY A 538 9.91 -1.02 -15.03
C GLY A 538 10.72 0.04 -15.77
N ARG A 539 10.43 1.32 -15.65
CA ARG A 539 11.31 2.37 -16.21
C ARG A 539 11.38 3.53 -15.23
N GLY A 540 12.53 3.68 -14.57
CA GLY A 540 12.88 4.83 -13.72
C GLY A 540 12.94 6.15 -14.53
N ARG A 541 11.80 6.54 -15.04
CA ARG A 541 11.55 7.91 -15.47
C ARG A 541 10.32 8.34 -14.67
N GLY A 542 10.56 9.18 -13.64
CA GLY A 542 9.53 9.89 -12.96
C GLY A 542 8.57 10.46 -14.00
N ALA A 543 7.41 9.86 -14.13
CA ALA A 543 6.26 10.56 -14.65
C ALA A 543 5.95 11.61 -13.58
N VAL A 544 6.70 12.70 -13.63
CA VAL A 544 6.19 13.98 -13.19
C VAL A 544 4.80 14.04 -13.81
N GLY A 545 3.75 13.98 -12.96
CA GLY A 545 2.45 14.42 -13.42
C GLY A 545 2.73 15.69 -14.16
N ARG A 546 2.50 15.71 -15.46
CA ARG A 546 2.46 16.91 -16.27
C ARG A 546 1.18 17.70 -15.88
N GLY A 547 1.16 18.26 -14.64
CA GLY A 547 1.01 19.67 -14.49
C GLY A 547 2.29 20.30 -15.04
N GLY A 548 2.81 19.70 -16.12
CA GLY A 548 3.86 20.28 -16.90
C GLY A 548 3.33 21.59 -17.38
N ALA A 549 3.94 22.67 -16.96
CA ALA A 549 4.03 23.82 -17.82
C ALA A 549 4.34 23.28 -19.21
N ALA A 550 3.31 23.06 -20.04
CA ALA A 550 3.48 23.21 -21.46
C ALA A 550 4.18 24.56 -21.54
N ALA A 551 5.41 24.58 -22.02
CA ALA A 551 6.07 25.80 -22.39
C ALA A 551 5.15 26.48 -23.42
N SER A 552 4.16 27.25 -22.91
CA SER A 552 3.48 28.25 -23.68
C SER A 552 4.55 29.31 -23.84
N THR A 553 5.11 29.39 -25.03
CA THR A 553 5.89 30.50 -25.52
C THR A 553 4.98 31.73 -25.60
N GLY A 554 4.62 32.32 -24.48
CA GLY A 554 3.78 33.50 -24.34
C GLY A 554 3.48 33.76 -22.88
N GLY A 555 4.33 34.49 -22.22
CA GLY A 555 4.01 35.38 -21.10
C GLY A 555 3.24 34.81 -19.89
N ASN A 556 3.42 33.56 -19.48
CA ASN A 556 2.84 33.11 -18.23
C ASN A 556 3.60 33.73 -17.03
N PRO A 557 2.99 34.73 -16.32
CA PRO A 557 3.69 35.39 -15.22
C PRO A 557 4.03 34.48 -14.06
N LEU A 558 3.38 33.31 -13.94
CA LEU A 558 3.69 32.27 -12.94
C LEU A 558 4.76 31.26 -13.41
N ALA A 559 5.39 31.48 -14.57
CA ALA A 559 6.45 30.61 -15.06
C ALA A 559 7.59 30.52 -14.05
N GLY A 560 8.13 29.32 -13.83
CA GLY A 560 9.18 29.07 -12.84
C GLY A 560 8.67 28.79 -11.44
N ILE A 561 7.43 29.13 -11.07
CA ILE A 561 6.80 28.68 -9.83
C ILE A 561 6.35 27.22 -10.03
N PRO A 562 6.73 26.28 -9.14
CA PRO A 562 6.50 24.85 -9.36
C PRO A 562 5.03 24.43 -9.48
N GLY A 563 4.10 25.22 -8.96
CA GLY A 563 2.67 24.97 -9.05
C GLY A 563 1.85 26.15 -8.56
N ILE A 564 0.54 26.14 -8.88
CA ILE A 564 -0.40 27.18 -8.43
C ILE A 564 -1.07 26.87 -7.09
N PHE A 565 -0.86 25.67 -6.56
CA PHE A 565 -1.31 25.28 -5.21
C PHE A 565 -0.11 25.19 -4.27
N LYS A 566 -0.31 25.47 -2.98
CA LYS A 566 0.73 25.49 -1.95
C LYS A 566 1.52 24.18 -1.88
N GLY A 567 2.82 24.28 -1.83
CA GLY A 567 3.74 23.16 -1.60
C GLY A 567 3.87 22.76 -0.12
N PRO A 568 4.74 21.80 0.19
CA PRO A 568 5.55 21.00 -0.73
C PRO A 568 4.72 20.02 -1.57
N VAL A 569 5.19 19.69 -2.77
CA VAL A 569 4.53 18.69 -3.64
C VAL A 569 4.71 17.28 -3.06
N GLY A 570 5.93 16.95 -2.64
CA GLY A 570 6.20 15.75 -1.86
C GLY A 570 6.63 16.14 -0.46
N ARG A 571 6.10 15.48 0.56
CA ARG A 571 6.32 15.83 1.96
C ARG A 571 6.48 14.62 2.86
N ILE A 572 7.13 14.84 4.00
CA ILE A 572 7.15 13.94 5.15
C ILE A 572 6.57 14.72 6.32
N VAL A 573 5.58 14.15 6.99
CA VAL A 573 4.90 14.76 8.14
C VAL A 573 5.11 13.87 9.35
N ALA A 574 5.45 14.46 10.50
CA ALA A 574 5.44 13.81 11.80
C ALA A 574 4.22 14.25 12.59
N ILE A 575 3.49 13.28 13.13
CA ILE A 575 2.29 13.51 13.92
C ILE A 575 2.45 12.84 15.29
N ASP A 576 2.24 13.61 16.36
CA ASP A 576 2.14 13.06 17.71
C ASP A 576 0.76 12.44 17.90
N MET A 577 0.69 11.12 17.97
CA MET A 577 -0.57 10.39 18.12
C MET A 577 -1.07 10.39 19.58
N ASN A 578 -0.35 10.97 20.53
CA ASN A 578 -0.88 11.25 21.88
C ASN A 578 -1.80 12.48 21.88
N THR A 579 -1.54 13.45 21.00
CA THR A 579 -2.30 14.72 20.93
C THR A 579 -3.09 14.88 19.63
N GLY A 580 -2.67 14.21 18.56
CA GLY A 580 -3.19 14.40 17.21
C GLY A 580 -2.64 15.64 16.51
N GLU A 581 -1.56 16.25 17.02
CA GLU A 581 -0.96 17.46 16.47
C GLU A 581 0.20 17.12 15.52
N HIS A 582 0.36 17.92 14.47
CA HIS A 582 1.54 17.84 13.61
C HIS A 582 2.74 18.45 14.33
N LEU A 583 3.82 17.68 14.48
CA LEU A 583 5.07 18.15 15.08
C LEU A 583 5.89 18.97 14.09
N TRP A 584 6.02 18.44 12.87
CA TRP A 584 6.73 19.09 11.78
C TRP A 584 6.30 18.52 10.42
N MET A 585 6.54 19.29 9.37
CA MET A 585 6.41 18.90 7.98
C MET A 585 7.63 19.39 7.21
N ILE A 586 8.24 18.50 6.43
CA ILE A 586 9.41 18.81 5.60
C ILE A 586 9.17 18.35 4.17
N PRO A 587 9.82 18.98 3.16
CA PRO A 587 9.83 18.48 1.80
C PRO A 587 10.45 17.08 1.71
N HIS A 588 9.85 16.18 0.90
CA HIS A 588 10.42 14.90 0.55
C HIS A 588 11.51 15.08 -0.51
N GLY A 589 12.77 14.90 -0.13
CA GLY A 589 13.92 15.18 -0.98
C GLY A 589 14.09 16.68 -1.27
N GLU A 590 14.69 17.00 -2.41
CA GLU A 590 14.95 18.38 -2.83
C GLU A 590 14.44 18.63 -4.23
N THR A 591 13.81 19.77 -4.44
CA THR A 591 13.45 20.26 -5.79
C THR A 591 14.73 20.38 -6.64
N ALA A 592 14.66 20.06 -7.94
CA ALA A 592 15.80 20.21 -8.82
C ALA A 592 16.36 21.65 -8.79
N GLN A 593 17.69 21.79 -8.81
CA GLN A 593 18.36 23.08 -8.67
C GLN A 593 17.85 24.10 -9.69
N GLU A 594 17.71 23.68 -10.96
CA GLU A 594 17.18 24.53 -12.04
C GLU A 594 15.77 25.08 -11.75
N THR A 595 14.92 24.24 -11.14
CA THR A 595 13.56 24.63 -10.75
C THR A 595 13.58 25.60 -9.59
N GLN A 596 14.45 25.37 -8.60
CA GLN A 596 14.62 26.29 -7.48
C GLN A 596 15.12 27.66 -7.93
N ASP A 597 16.04 27.68 -8.90
CA ASP A 597 16.60 28.91 -9.44
C ASP A 597 15.55 29.67 -10.29
N ALA A 598 14.78 28.96 -11.12
CA ALA A 598 13.68 29.54 -11.87
C ALA A 598 12.61 30.14 -10.92
N PHE A 599 12.29 29.46 -9.83
CA PHE A 599 11.35 29.94 -8.82
C PHE A 599 11.87 31.18 -8.12
N ARG A 600 13.12 31.17 -7.63
CA ARG A 600 13.77 32.31 -6.97
C ARG A 600 13.83 33.54 -7.86
N ASN A 601 14.04 33.36 -9.15
CA ASN A 601 14.21 34.43 -10.14
C ASN A 601 12.90 34.89 -10.77
N ASN A 602 11.72 34.39 -10.37
CA ASN A 602 10.45 34.87 -10.89
C ASN A 602 10.25 36.36 -10.55
N PRO A 603 9.97 37.23 -11.53
CA PRO A 603 9.85 38.69 -11.30
C PRO A 603 8.80 39.08 -10.25
N LEU A 604 7.70 38.31 -10.14
CA LEU A 604 6.62 38.56 -9.17
C LEU A 604 7.04 38.25 -7.71
N LEU A 605 8.16 37.61 -7.52
CA LEU A 605 8.72 37.26 -6.21
C LEU A 605 9.88 38.20 -5.80
N LYS A 606 10.15 39.24 -6.57
CA LYS A 606 11.20 40.22 -6.25
C LYS A 606 10.98 40.84 -4.86
N GLY A 607 11.94 40.61 -3.95
CA GLY A 607 11.86 41.08 -2.55
C GLY A 607 11.01 40.21 -1.63
N VAL A 608 10.46 39.11 -2.10
CA VAL A 608 9.70 38.13 -1.29
C VAL A 608 10.61 36.98 -0.91
N LYS A 609 10.69 36.68 0.39
CA LYS A 609 11.40 35.48 0.88
C LYS A 609 10.50 34.27 0.70
N VAL A 610 10.91 33.33 -0.15
CA VAL A 610 10.20 32.06 -0.40
C VAL A 610 11.10 30.87 -0.13
N ASP A 611 10.53 29.80 0.38
CA ASP A 611 11.21 28.50 0.38
C ASP A 611 11.06 27.89 -1.01
N THR A 612 12.17 27.70 -1.70
CA THR A 612 12.20 27.14 -3.06
C THR A 612 12.26 25.62 -3.07
N ASN A 613 12.43 24.96 -1.93
CA ASN A 613 12.38 23.52 -1.85
C ASN A 613 10.93 23.02 -1.67
N TRP A 614 10.32 22.59 -2.76
CA TRP A 614 8.98 21.98 -2.77
C TRP A 614 9.01 20.45 -2.72
N GLY A 615 10.18 19.84 -2.52
CA GLY A 615 10.35 18.40 -2.54
C GLY A 615 10.19 17.80 -3.94
N ARG A 616 10.01 16.51 -3.98
CA ARG A 616 9.76 15.73 -5.21
C ARG A 616 8.44 14.99 -5.09
N SER A 617 7.75 14.85 -6.21
CA SER A 617 6.63 13.91 -6.29
C SER A 617 7.11 12.48 -6.07
N GLY A 618 6.26 11.63 -5.51
CA GLY A 618 6.59 10.27 -5.10
C GLY A 618 6.58 10.12 -3.59
N HIS A 619 6.89 8.91 -3.11
CA HIS A 619 6.85 8.57 -1.70
C HIS A 619 8.22 8.10 -1.24
N ALA A 620 8.67 8.55 -0.08
CA ALA A 620 9.89 8.06 0.54
C ALA A 620 9.73 6.62 1.02
N ALA A 621 10.71 5.78 0.78
CA ALA A 621 10.88 4.56 1.54
C ALA A 621 11.41 4.92 2.92
N MET A 622 10.71 4.53 4.00
CA MET A 622 11.03 4.95 5.37
C MET A 622 11.13 3.78 6.34
N MET A 623 11.90 3.97 7.38
CA MET A 623 11.90 3.21 8.63
C MET A 623 12.35 4.09 9.79
N ALA A 624 11.96 3.76 11.02
CA ALA A 624 12.38 4.47 12.23
C ALA A 624 13.25 3.60 13.14
N THR A 625 14.16 4.25 13.85
CA THR A 625 15.00 3.67 14.91
C THR A 625 14.91 4.54 16.18
N PRO A 626 15.52 4.17 17.31
CA PRO A 626 15.53 5.03 18.49
C PRO A 626 16.09 6.44 18.21
N THR A 627 17.05 6.54 17.31
CA THR A 627 17.80 7.78 17.06
C THR A 627 17.34 8.57 15.85
N LEU A 628 16.92 7.91 14.75
CA LEU A 628 16.69 8.54 13.47
C LEU A 628 15.41 8.02 12.77
N LEU A 629 14.85 8.87 11.93
CA LEU A 629 14.02 8.46 10.80
C LEU A 629 14.93 8.35 9.58
N PHE A 630 14.94 7.18 8.93
CA PHE A 630 15.61 6.96 7.66
C PHE A 630 14.58 7.16 6.54
N ALA A 631 14.95 7.92 5.51
CA ALA A 631 14.09 8.17 4.36
C ALA A 631 14.90 8.25 3.07
N THR A 632 14.41 7.65 1.98
CA THR A 632 15.02 7.85 0.66
C THR A 632 14.49 9.11 -0.01
N GLY A 633 15.28 9.74 -0.87
CA GLY A 633 14.86 10.92 -1.63
C GLY A 633 15.92 11.39 -2.60
N MET A 634 15.54 12.28 -3.52
CA MET A 634 16.46 12.91 -4.47
C MET A 634 17.07 14.17 -3.90
N THR A 635 18.34 14.44 -4.22
CA THR A 635 18.98 15.74 -3.99
C THR A 635 18.68 16.72 -5.13
N ALA A 636 19.04 17.99 -4.95
CA ALA A 636 18.82 19.04 -5.94
C ALA A 636 19.54 18.79 -7.27
N ASP A 637 20.67 18.11 -7.23
CA ASP A 637 21.45 17.66 -8.40
C ASP A 637 21.02 16.31 -8.97
N ASN A 638 19.80 15.86 -8.66
CA ASN A 638 19.15 14.65 -9.18
C ASN A 638 19.88 13.33 -8.82
N ARG A 639 20.54 13.27 -7.66
CA ARG A 639 21.12 12.02 -7.16
C ARG A 639 20.23 11.37 -6.10
N PRO A 640 20.00 10.05 -6.16
CA PRO A 640 19.27 9.32 -5.13
C PRO A 640 20.10 9.20 -3.86
N ASN A 641 19.50 9.47 -2.72
CA ASN A 641 20.14 9.43 -1.42
C ASN A 641 19.27 8.72 -0.36
N LEU A 642 19.95 8.18 0.64
CA LEU A 642 19.38 7.83 1.93
C LEU A 642 19.66 9.00 2.87
N PHE A 643 18.64 9.53 3.50
CA PHE A 643 18.72 10.62 4.49
C PHE A 643 18.53 10.08 5.90
N GLY A 644 19.35 10.58 6.83
CA GLY A 644 19.11 10.50 8.26
C GLY A 644 18.40 11.78 8.72
N ILE A 645 17.26 11.64 9.38
CA ILE A 645 16.42 12.75 9.82
C ILE A 645 16.24 12.65 11.33
N ASP A 646 16.48 13.75 12.04
CA ASP A 646 16.16 13.86 13.47
C ASP A 646 14.63 13.76 13.64
N LYS A 647 14.17 12.80 14.42
CA LYS A 647 12.74 12.52 14.59
C LYS A 647 11.96 13.62 15.28
N LYS A 648 12.63 14.42 16.13
CA LYS A 648 11.98 15.47 16.92
C LYS A 648 11.79 16.75 16.12
N THR A 649 12.76 17.07 15.26
CA THR A 649 12.81 18.37 14.58
C THR A 649 12.55 18.32 13.08
N GLY A 650 12.62 17.13 12.46
CA GLY A 650 12.59 16.97 11.00
C GLY A 650 13.89 17.41 10.32
N THR A 651 14.92 17.80 11.09
CA THR A 651 16.19 18.26 10.53
C THR A 651 16.97 17.09 9.92
N ARG A 652 17.44 17.25 8.70
CA ARG A 652 18.34 16.29 8.05
C ARG A 652 19.72 16.38 8.72
N VAL A 653 20.17 15.27 9.31
CA VAL A 653 21.47 15.14 9.99
C VAL A 653 22.50 14.41 9.17
N GLY A 654 22.10 13.75 8.08
CA GLY A 654 23.02 13.05 7.20
C GLY A 654 22.38 12.73 5.83
N ALA A 655 23.24 12.53 4.81
CA ALA A 655 22.87 12.15 3.48
C ALA A 655 23.95 11.26 2.86
N VAL A 656 23.59 10.09 2.37
CA VAL A 656 24.50 9.16 1.70
C VAL A 656 23.91 8.76 0.37
N GLN A 657 24.69 8.90 -0.69
CA GLN A 657 24.27 8.51 -2.04
C GLN A 657 23.99 7.01 -2.11
N THR A 658 22.89 6.66 -2.77
CA THR A 658 22.48 5.28 -3.03
C THR A 658 22.40 5.02 -4.54
N PRO A 659 22.43 3.75 -5.00
CA PRO A 659 22.31 3.45 -6.43
C PRO A 659 20.95 3.87 -7.01
N SER A 660 19.88 3.86 -6.20
CA SER A 660 18.52 4.22 -6.58
C SER A 660 17.69 4.55 -5.35
N LEU A 661 16.49 5.09 -5.55
CA LEU A 661 15.49 5.21 -4.49
C LEU A 661 14.86 3.84 -4.21
N GLY A 662 14.66 3.53 -2.94
CA GLY A 662 13.85 2.39 -2.51
C GLY A 662 12.37 2.61 -2.87
N GLY A 663 11.72 1.57 -3.39
CA GLY A 663 10.35 1.71 -3.89
C GLY A 663 9.25 1.56 -2.86
N TYR A 664 9.41 0.67 -1.85
CA TYR A 664 8.32 0.33 -0.92
C TYR A 664 8.62 0.66 0.53
N GLY A 665 9.84 0.49 0.97
CA GLY A 665 10.26 0.73 2.34
C GLY A 665 11.72 0.39 2.54
N LEU A 666 12.19 0.57 3.76
CA LEU A 666 13.52 0.20 4.21
C LEU A 666 13.38 -0.88 5.29
N MET A 667 14.42 -1.68 5.45
CA MET A 667 14.56 -2.58 6.58
C MET A 667 15.98 -2.51 7.14
N THR A 668 16.15 -2.91 8.40
CA THR A 668 17.46 -3.01 9.05
C THR A 668 17.56 -4.28 9.87
N TYR A 669 18.76 -4.82 9.96
CA TYR A 669 19.03 -6.01 10.77
C TYR A 669 20.44 -5.94 11.38
N LEU A 670 20.66 -6.75 12.43
CA LEU A 670 21.97 -6.94 13.06
C LEU A 670 22.47 -8.35 12.73
N HIS A 671 23.59 -8.45 12.01
CA HIS A 671 24.24 -9.71 11.72
C HIS A 671 25.73 -9.63 12.11
N ASN A 672 26.22 -10.61 12.87
CA ASN A 672 27.59 -10.63 13.38
C ASN A 672 28.00 -9.29 14.04
N ASN A 673 27.13 -8.76 14.89
CA ASN A 673 27.30 -7.49 15.60
C ASN A 673 27.46 -6.24 14.70
N LYS A 674 27.08 -6.32 13.42
CA LYS A 674 27.10 -5.21 12.45
C LYS A 674 25.67 -4.93 11.97
N GLN A 675 25.27 -3.65 12.07
CA GLN A 675 23.96 -3.20 11.58
C GLN A 675 24.00 -2.94 10.08
N TYR A 676 23.03 -3.48 9.35
CA TYR A 676 22.81 -3.27 7.93
C TYR A 676 21.48 -2.55 7.69
N VAL A 677 21.44 -1.66 6.69
CA VAL A 677 20.23 -1.04 6.15
C VAL A 677 20.06 -1.53 4.72
N VAL A 678 18.94 -2.17 4.42
CA VAL A 678 18.65 -2.70 3.07
C VAL A 678 17.67 -1.79 2.36
N ILE A 679 18.02 -1.46 1.14
CA ILE A 679 17.24 -0.62 0.21
C ILE A 679 16.85 -1.50 -0.98
N PRO A 680 15.56 -1.79 -1.21
CA PRO A 680 15.11 -2.38 -2.45
C PRO A 680 15.33 -1.40 -3.60
N VAL A 681 16.05 -1.82 -4.61
CA VAL A 681 16.35 -1.01 -5.80
C VAL A 681 15.80 -1.70 -7.05
N PRO A 682 15.55 -0.99 -8.15
CA PRO A 682 15.22 -1.65 -9.42
C PRO A 682 16.25 -2.71 -9.76
N GLY A 683 15.78 -3.94 -9.98
CA GLY A 683 16.63 -5.08 -10.29
C GLY A 683 17.32 -5.77 -9.11
N GLY A 684 17.08 -5.36 -7.85
CA GLY A 684 17.72 -6.05 -6.72
C GLY A 684 17.65 -5.35 -5.37
N TYR A 685 18.72 -5.53 -4.59
CA TYR A 685 18.87 -4.97 -3.25
C TYR A 685 20.26 -4.39 -3.05
N THR A 686 20.35 -3.32 -2.29
CA THR A 686 21.61 -2.75 -1.82
C THR A 686 21.59 -2.71 -0.29
N ALA A 687 22.58 -3.28 0.37
CA ALA A 687 22.77 -3.15 1.79
C ALA A 687 23.87 -2.15 2.11
N MET A 688 23.59 -1.25 3.04
CA MET A 688 24.53 -0.26 3.55
C MET A 688 24.88 -0.56 5.00
N ALA A 689 26.13 -0.33 5.38
CA ALA A 689 26.60 -0.51 6.74
C ALA A 689 27.75 0.46 7.05
N LEU A 690 28.08 0.61 8.33
CA LEU A 690 29.32 1.25 8.73
C LEU A 690 30.53 0.39 8.35
N PRO A 691 31.68 0.97 8.05
CA PRO A 691 32.92 0.26 7.71
C PRO A 691 33.33 -0.84 8.68
#